data_fb2316dd1158afadd9dc1566e37c7fca
#
_entry.id   fb2316dd1158afadd9dc1566e37c7fca
#
_cell.length_a   1.000
_cell.length_b   1.000
_cell.length_c   1.000
_cell.angle_alpha   90.00
_cell.angle_beta   90.00
_cell.angle_gamma   90.00
#
_symmetry.space_group_name_H-M   'P 1'
#
loop_
_entity.id
_entity.type
_entity.pdbx_description
1 polymer ?
#
loop_
_entity_poly.entity_id
_entity_poly.type
_entity_poly.pdbx_seq_one_letter_code
_entity_poly.pdbx_strand_id
1 'polypeptide(L)'
;MRYTIGLSAHKESTMQSHELNTRIISRGKEFFAAIAGEKPSLFDKGAWMGKVMDWCMQNDQFKIRMFRFVDVFPSLTTSRLLTEHVREYFGKEQEMPAFMATGAKMAGMLGSLGGAVLNRLLTSNIEEMARQFIIGENTREAVKNLERQRRDGFAAVVDVLGEATLSEEEAESYTTTYLELLEALKQEQASWHGLPGSGGDPDLDWGHAPKVNVAVKPTALFCLANPQDFEGSVTAILDRLRRIFLKVRELNGFLCIDMESYRHKEITLEVFRRLKLEHPDYPSLGIALQAYLRDTDRDLDSLLVWAEQHGVQISIRLVKGAYWDFETVRARQNGWEIPVWTIKAESDAAFERQARKILEHHRICHFACASHNIRTVSAVLELAKALQVPEERYEFQVLYGMAEPVRKGILRVAGRIRLYSPYGSMVPGMGYLVRRLLENTANESFLRRSFAGDAGIEQLLEDPVVTAERERAARAARPKKERTGPGGLSPFRNEAMVDFTRLGHRDAFPAHIARVRSLLGRTYPLYVGGREVATNDLLPSVNPNRPSEVVGQVCLADTKEVADAIAAARDAFPAWRDTDPRTRAEYLLKAAGAARGRIFELAAWQILEIGKQWDQAYADVAEAIDFLEYYAREMIRLGEPRRIGHSPGELNHYFYEPRGVAAVIAPWNFPLAISMGMVSAAIVTGNSVVFKPSGLTPVIGWQLVELFREAGLPAGVFNYIPGRSSVMGDFLVDHPDISLIAFTGSVETGLRIIERAAKVHPGQANVKRVVAEMGGKNAIIIDDDADLDEAVPHVLMSAFGFQGQKCSACSRIIVLDAVYGRFIERLVAMARATRVGPAEDPGCYLGAVADEQAQQKINDYIALGKREGGVLFESQLPEGEGYFVPMTIIGGIRPEHRIAREEIFGPVLAIMRVNDFDQALQWANSTRFALTGGVFSRSPEHLAKARREFRVGNLYLNRNITGALVERQPFGGAGMSGGGTKAGGPDYLLHFMDPRVTTENTMRRGFAPVEADDDWVE
;
A
#
# COMPACT_ATOMS: atom_id res chain seq x y z
N MET A 1 4.30 -5.74 -57.57
CA MET A 1 4.32 -7.13 -57.06
C MET A 1 4.50 -7.31 -55.54
N ARG A 2 5.17 -6.42 -54.78
CA ARG A 2 5.26 -6.52 -53.31
C ARG A 2 3.99 -6.08 -52.50
N TYR A 3 3.12 -5.28 -53.11
CA TYR A 3 1.86 -4.85 -52.46
C TYR A 3 0.73 -5.89 -52.56
N THR A 4 0.76 -6.75 -53.55
CA THR A 4 -0.28 -7.79 -53.75
C THR A 4 -0.04 -9.03 -52.88
N ILE A 5 1.21 -9.33 -52.54
CA ILE A 5 1.58 -10.50 -51.71
C ILE A 5 1.21 -10.21 -50.22
N GLY A 6 1.37 -8.95 -49.75
CA GLY A 6 0.99 -8.55 -48.38
C GLY A 6 -0.51 -8.58 -48.11
N LEU A 7 -1.34 -8.24 -49.13
CA LEU A 7 -2.79 -8.25 -49.01
C LEU A 7 -3.36 -9.69 -49.08
N SER A 8 -2.72 -10.60 -49.80
CA SER A 8 -3.10 -12.03 -49.85
C SER A 8 -2.79 -12.72 -48.50
N ALA A 9 -1.59 -12.54 -47.97
CA ALA A 9 -1.19 -13.13 -46.70
C ALA A 9 -2.04 -12.59 -45.52
N HIS A 10 -2.43 -11.31 -45.57
CA HIS A 10 -3.30 -10.70 -44.52
C HIS A 10 -4.73 -11.22 -44.63
N LYS A 11 -5.26 -11.43 -45.85
CA LYS A 11 -6.59 -12.02 -46.07
C LYS A 11 -6.61 -13.53 -45.69
N GLU A 12 -5.58 -14.29 -45.97
CA GLU A 12 -5.48 -15.70 -45.59
C GLU A 12 -5.36 -15.85 -44.07
N SER A 13 -4.56 -15.01 -43.40
CA SER A 13 -4.47 -14.97 -41.94
C SER A 13 -5.80 -14.60 -41.27
N THR A 14 -6.53 -13.64 -41.83
CA THR A 14 -7.86 -13.20 -41.33
C THR A 14 -8.94 -14.28 -41.54
N MET A 15 -8.89 -14.98 -42.66
CA MET A 15 -9.84 -16.07 -42.99
C MET A 15 -9.60 -17.28 -42.07
N GLN A 16 -8.33 -17.66 -41.82
CA GLN A 16 -7.97 -18.71 -40.87
C GLN A 16 -8.38 -18.39 -39.43
N SER A 17 -8.28 -17.11 -39.02
CA SER A 17 -8.73 -16.65 -37.70
C SER A 17 -10.25 -16.75 -37.53
N HIS A 18 -11.02 -16.40 -38.54
CA HIS A 18 -12.49 -16.49 -38.53
C HIS A 18 -12.98 -17.94 -38.48
N GLU A 19 -12.34 -18.85 -39.24
CA GLU A 19 -12.67 -20.29 -39.22
C GLU A 19 -12.36 -20.92 -37.88
N LEU A 20 -11.21 -20.57 -37.25
CA LEU A 20 -10.86 -21.02 -35.92
C LEU A 20 -11.88 -20.53 -34.86
N ASN A 21 -12.29 -19.26 -34.91
CA ASN A 21 -13.30 -18.73 -34.02
C ASN A 21 -14.65 -19.45 -34.14
N THR A 22 -15.07 -19.80 -35.38
CA THR A 22 -16.29 -20.58 -35.62
C THR A 22 -16.22 -21.96 -34.97
N ARG A 23 -15.07 -22.63 -35.05
CA ARG A 23 -14.83 -23.93 -34.41
C ARG A 23 -14.83 -23.81 -32.88
N ILE A 24 -14.24 -22.74 -32.32
CA ILE A 24 -14.26 -22.47 -30.88
C ILE A 24 -15.70 -22.30 -30.38
N ILE A 25 -16.52 -21.53 -31.09
CA ILE A 25 -17.95 -21.36 -30.74
C ILE A 25 -18.69 -22.69 -30.78
N SER A 26 -18.47 -23.50 -31.84
CA SER A 26 -19.10 -24.83 -31.96
C SER A 26 -18.70 -25.75 -30.81
N ARG A 27 -17.40 -25.80 -30.49
CA ARG A 27 -16.91 -26.55 -29.31
C ARG A 27 -17.53 -26.07 -28.00
N GLY A 28 -17.66 -24.75 -27.79
CA GLY A 28 -18.29 -24.18 -26.63
C GLY A 28 -19.77 -24.55 -26.49
N LYS A 29 -20.51 -24.64 -27.62
CA LYS A 29 -21.89 -25.13 -27.62
C LYS A 29 -21.98 -26.62 -27.24
N GLU A 30 -21.02 -27.44 -27.64
CA GLU A 30 -20.94 -28.86 -27.19
C GLU A 30 -20.74 -28.95 -25.68
N PHE A 31 -19.89 -28.07 -25.08
CA PHE A 31 -19.74 -28.00 -23.64
C PHE A 31 -21.06 -27.63 -22.94
N PHE A 32 -21.75 -26.59 -23.40
CA PHE A 32 -23.04 -26.21 -22.82
C PHE A 32 -24.07 -27.32 -22.94
N ALA A 33 -24.09 -28.05 -24.05
CA ALA A 33 -24.95 -29.21 -24.21
C ALA A 33 -24.62 -30.36 -23.26
N ALA A 34 -23.33 -30.60 -22.99
CA ALA A 34 -22.87 -31.63 -22.06
C ALA A 34 -23.17 -31.33 -20.59
N ILE A 35 -23.38 -30.05 -20.22
CA ILE A 35 -23.75 -29.62 -18.87
C ILE A 35 -25.22 -29.28 -18.73
N ALA A 36 -26.00 -29.33 -19.81
CA ALA A 36 -27.41 -29.03 -19.81
C ALA A 36 -28.19 -30.00 -18.89
N GLY A 37 -28.94 -29.46 -17.95
CA GLY A 37 -29.74 -30.24 -16.99
C GLY A 37 -28.99 -30.53 -15.65
N GLU A 38 -27.71 -30.29 -15.53
CA GLU A 38 -27.01 -30.35 -14.25
C GLU A 38 -27.24 -29.06 -13.47
N LYS A 39 -27.89 -29.15 -12.31
CA LYS A 39 -27.96 -28.00 -11.38
C LYS A 39 -26.70 -27.90 -10.55
N PRO A 40 -26.17 -26.69 -10.29
CA PRO A 40 -25.03 -26.51 -9.38
C PRO A 40 -25.35 -27.04 -7.98
N SER A 41 -24.56 -27.98 -7.46
CA SER A 41 -24.79 -28.58 -6.13
C SER A 41 -24.64 -27.57 -4.97
N LEU A 42 -24.00 -26.44 -5.21
CA LEU A 42 -23.92 -25.32 -4.25
C LEU A 42 -25.29 -24.77 -3.83
N PHE A 43 -26.36 -25.07 -4.58
CA PHE A 43 -27.72 -24.60 -4.32
C PHE A 43 -28.67 -25.69 -3.79
N ASP A 44 -28.29 -26.97 -3.77
CA ASP A 44 -29.19 -28.08 -3.43
C ASP A 44 -29.21 -28.51 -1.96
N LYS A 45 -28.21 -28.11 -1.15
CA LYS A 45 -28.16 -28.51 0.28
C LYS A 45 -28.48 -27.38 1.23
N GLY A 46 -29.58 -26.75 1.07
CA GLY A 46 -30.08 -25.79 2.03
C GLY A 46 -30.91 -24.71 1.34
N ALA A 47 -32.21 -24.92 1.20
CA ALA A 47 -33.14 -23.91 0.72
C ALA A 47 -33.02 -22.55 1.42
N TRP A 48 -32.36 -22.52 2.58
CA TRP A 48 -32.04 -21.33 3.36
C TRP A 48 -30.83 -20.57 2.78
N MET A 49 -29.72 -21.26 2.51
CA MET A 49 -28.51 -20.64 1.98
C MET A 49 -28.72 -20.11 0.54
N GLY A 50 -29.46 -20.85 -0.30
CA GLY A 50 -29.84 -20.38 -1.63
C GLY A 50 -30.65 -19.07 -1.56
N LYS A 51 -31.67 -18.99 -0.68
CA LYS A 51 -32.45 -17.76 -0.47
C LYS A 51 -31.65 -16.59 0.08
N VAL A 52 -30.70 -16.84 1.00
CA VAL A 52 -29.78 -15.81 1.51
C VAL A 52 -28.90 -15.29 0.38
N MET A 53 -28.34 -16.21 -0.41
CA MET A 53 -27.46 -15.84 -1.52
C MET A 53 -28.22 -15.05 -2.61
N ASP A 54 -29.39 -15.51 -3.01
CA ASP A 54 -30.25 -14.81 -3.98
C ASP A 54 -30.63 -13.40 -3.51
N TRP A 55 -30.95 -13.27 -2.23
CA TRP A 55 -31.26 -11.96 -1.64
C TRP A 55 -30.03 -11.06 -1.51
N CYS A 56 -28.88 -11.61 -1.08
CA CYS A 56 -27.59 -10.89 -1.05
C CYS A 56 -27.23 -10.36 -2.45
N MET A 57 -27.55 -11.11 -3.49
CA MET A 57 -27.26 -10.73 -4.87
C MET A 57 -28.13 -9.55 -5.36
N GLN A 58 -29.28 -9.34 -4.75
CA GLN A 58 -30.20 -8.24 -5.09
C GLN A 58 -29.96 -6.97 -4.25
N ASN A 59 -29.19 -7.05 -3.16
CA ASN A 59 -28.94 -5.93 -2.26
C ASN A 59 -27.44 -5.71 -2.04
N ASP A 60 -26.86 -4.73 -2.75
CA ASP A 60 -25.42 -4.45 -2.70
C ASP A 60 -24.93 -4.04 -1.30
N GLN A 61 -25.72 -3.34 -0.51
CA GLN A 61 -25.34 -2.94 0.85
C GLN A 61 -25.27 -4.12 1.81
N PHE A 62 -26.25 -5.02 1.74
CA PHE A 62 -26.25 -6.25 2.54
C PHE A 62 -25.10 -7.17 2.13
N LYS A 63 -24.85 -7.30 0.83
CA LYS A 63 -23.72 -8.05 0.27
C LYS A 63 -22.39 -7.57 0.88
N ILE A 64 -22.14 -6.25 0.92
CA ILE A 64 -20.94 -5.68 1.52
C ILE A 64 -20.83 -6.01 3.01
N ARG A 65 -21.94 -5.91 3.75
CA ARG A 65 -21.98 -6.25 5.20
C ARG A 65 -21.74 -7.74 5.45
N MET A 66 -22.32 -8.60 4.62
CA MET A 66 -22.10 -10.05 4.72
C MET A 66 -20.63 -10.41 4.48
N PHE A 67 -20.01 -9.85 3.44
CA PHE A 67 -18.58 -10.10 3.19
C PHE A 67 -17.70 -9.60 4.32
N ARG A 68 -17.98 -8.41 4.87
CA ARG A 68 -17.28 -7.90 6.06
C ARG A 68 -17.47 -8.77 7.28
N PHE A 69 -18.67 -9.32 7.47
CA PHE A 69 -18.95 -10.23 8.58
C PHE A 69 -18.22 -11.57 8.40
N VAL A 70 -18.21 -12.16 7.21
CA VAL A 70 -17.46 -13.40 6.92
C VAL A 70 -15.95 -13.18 7.12
N ASP A 71 -15.46 -12.03 6.77
CA ASP A 71 -14.07 -11.64 6.94
C ASP A 71 -13.67 -11.49 8.43
N VAL A 72 -14.53 -10.94 9.28
CA VAL A 72 -14.25 -10.83 10.73
C VAL A 72 -14.49 -12.15 11.48
N PHE A 73 -15.28 -13.06 10.92
CA PHE A 73 -15.72 -14.30 11.59
C PHE A 73 -14.58 -15.12 12.24
N PRO A 74 -13.39 -15.30 11.62
CA PRO A 74 -12.28 -16.02 12.23
C PRO A 74 -11.77 -15.42 13.54
N SER A 75 -11.95 -14.11 13.73
CA SER A 75 -11.52 -13.39 14.95
C SER A 75 -12.55 -13.53 16.09
N LEU A 76 -13.79 -13.95 15.79
CA LEU A 76 -14.89 -14.06 16.75
C LEU A 76 -14.81 -15.36 17.55
N THR A 77 -13.86 -15.45 18.47
CA THR A 77 -13.54 -16.68 19.21
C THR A 77 -14.52 -17.03 20.34
N THR A 78 -15.45 -16.12 20.70
CA THR A 78 -16.43 -16.32 21.76
C THR A 78 -17.85 -16.10 21.30
N SER A 79 -18.81 -16.79 21.91
CA SER A 79 -20.25 -16.62 21.63
C SER A 79 -20.74 -15.20 21.87
N ARG A 80 -20.12 -14.48 22.82
CA ARG A 80 -20.44 -13.09 23.10
C ARG A 80 -20.05 -12.21 21.91
N LEU A 81 -18.79 -12.26 21.47
CA LEU A 81 -18.29 -11.50 20.31
C LEU A 81 -19.11 -11.75 19.05
N LEU A 82 -19.42 -13.02 18.78
CA LEU A 82 -20.24 -13.37 17.63
C LEU A 82 -21.65 -12.75 17.70
N THR A 83 -22.30 -12.80 18.86
CA THR A 83 -23.65 -12.23 19.04
C THR A 83 -23.62 -10.70 18.90
N GLU A 84 -22.63 -10.03 19.47
CA GLU A 84 -22.43 -8.58 19.37
C GLU A 84 -22.23 -8.16 17.90
N HIS A 85 -21.33 -8.83 17.16
CA HIS A 85 -21.08 -8.53 15.74
C HIS A 85 -22.27 -8.83 14.83
N VAL A 86 -23.00 -9.93 15.06
CA VAL A 86 -24.23 -10.19 14.31
C VAL A 86 -25.23 -9.05 14.49
N ARG A 87 -25.37 -8.53 15.72
CA ARG A 87 -26.25 -7.39 16.02
C ARG A 87 -25.76 -6.10 15.36
N GLU A 88 -24.45 -5.82 15.39
CA GLU A 88 -23.87 -4.61 14.79
C GLU A 88 -23.96 -4.60 13.27
N TYR A 89 -23.64 -5.73 12.62
CA TYR A 89 -23.66 -5.83 11.16
C TYR A 89 -25.07 -5.95 10.58
N PHE A 90 -26.01 -6.58 11.31
CA PHE A 90 -27.32 -6.96 10.79
C PHE A 90 -28.51 -6.49 11.64
N GLY A 91 -28.30 -5.80 12.75
CA GLY A 91 -29.35 -5.44 13.74
C GLY A 91 -30.35 -4.36 13.32
N LYS A 92 -30.22 -3.74 12.14
CA LYS A 92 -31.22 -2.79 11.63
C LYS A 92 -32.34 -3.59 10.94
N GLU A 93 -33.48 -3.71 11.61
CA GLU A 93 -34.64 -4.52 11.21
C GLU A 93 -35.17 -4.28 9.79
N GLN A 94 -34.99 -3.12 9.21
CA GLN A 94 -35.53 -2.78 7.87
C GLN A 94 -34.74 -3.41 6.71
N GLU A 95 -33.56 -3.98 6.97
CA GLU A 95 -32.66 -4.49 5.94
C GLU A 95 -32.39 -6.00 6.03
N MET A 96 -33.06 -6.71 6.95
CA MET A 96 -32.94 -8.16 7.09
C MET A 96 -34.06 -8.92 6.37
N PRO A 97 -33.75 -10.06 5.69
CA PRO A 97 -34.79 -10.97 5.22
C PRO A 97 -35.67 -11.41 6.39
N ALA A 98 -36.98 -11.53 6.15
CA ALA A 98 -37.96 -11.87 7.19
C ALA A 98 -37.64 -13.16 7.97
N PHE A 99 -36.96 -14.13 7.34
CA PHE A 99 -36.53 -15.39 7.97
C PHE A 99 -35.30 -15.19 8.90
N MET A 100 -34.40 -14.25 8.63
CA MET A 100 -33.31 -13.89 9.53
C MET A 100 -33.78 -13.00 10.68
N ALA A 101 -34.69 -12.09 10.41
CA ALA A 101 -35.32 -11.24 11.42
C ALA A 101 -36.06 -12.06 12.48
N THR A 102 -36.74 -13.14 12.05
CA THR A 102 -37.44 -14.07 12.95
C THR A 102 -36.45 -14.84 13.82
N GLY A 103 -35.34 -15.32 13.25
CA GLY A 103 -34.23 -15.98 13.97
C GLY A 103 -33.55 -15.06 14.98
N ALA A 104 -33.26 -13.81 14.59
CA ALA A 104 -32.66 -12.80 15.47
C ALA A 104 -33.59 -12.38 16.62
N LYS A 105 -34.89 -12.24 16.37
CA LYS A 105 -35.94 -11.99 17.40
C LYS A 105 -36.02 -13.16 18.40
N MET A 106 -36.01 -14.40 17.92
CA MET A 106 -36.02 -15.60 18.79
C MET A 106 -34.74 -15.69 19.64
N ALA A 107 -33.57 -15.40 19.05
CA ALA A 107 -32.32 -15.38 19.80
C ALA A 107 -32.30 -14.27 20.87
N GLY A 108 -32.84 -13.08 20.57
CA GLY A 108 -32.99 -11.98 21.53
C GLY A 108 -33.96 -12.28 22.67
N MET A 109 -35.00 -13.08 22.43
CA MET A 109 -35.97 -13.51 23.44
C MET A 109 -35.49 -14.62 24.36
N LEU A 110 -34.53 -15.45 23.91
CA LEU A 110 -33.99 -16.59 24.67
C LEU A 110 -32.71 -16.26 25.48
N GLY A 111 -32.27 -15.02 25.50
CA GLY A 111 -31.08 -14.58 26.27
C GLY A 111 -29.79 -15.35 25.89
N SER A 112 -29.01 -15.72 26.89
CA SER A 112 -27.72 -16.42 26.69
C SER A 112 -27.83 -17.79 26.01
N LEU A 113 -28.95 -18.51 26.18
CA LEU A 113 -29.23 -19.78 25.51
C LEU A 113 -29.51 -19.61 24.02
N GLY A 114 -30.22 -18.55 23.64
CA GLY A 114 -30.49 -18.22 22.21
C GLY A 114 -29.23 -17.82 21.44
N GLY A 115 -28.32 -17.10 22.10
CA GLY A 115 -27.01 -16.74 21.52
C GLY A 115 -26.13 -17.97 21.25
N ALA A 116 -26.12 -18.94 22.14
CA ALA A 116 -25.34 -20.18 21.97
C ALA A 116 -25.86 -21.06 20.80
N VAL A 117 -27.18 -21.10 20.61
CA VAL A 117 -27.82 -21.85 19.50
C VAL A 117 -27.55 -21.15 18.16
N LEU A 118 -27.70 -19.81 18.11
CA LEU A 118 -27.40 -19.03 16.91
C LEU A 118 -25.91 -19.15 16.53
N ASN A 119 -25.04 -19.07 17.52
CA ASN A 119 -23.60 -19.27 17.34
C ASN A 119 -23.29 -20.62 16.69
N ARG A 120 -23.80 -21.71 17.27
CA ARG A 120 -23.56 -23.06 16.76
C ARG A 120 -24.09 -23.25 15.34
N LEU A 121 -25.23 -22.65 15.00
CA LEU A 121 -25.79 -22.70 13.66
C LEU A 121 -24.97 -21.90 12.65
N LEU A 122 -24.58 -20.68 12.98
CA LEU A 122 -23.77 -19.83 12.08
C LEU A 122 -22.38 -20.41 11.88
N THR A 123 -21.71 -20.81 12.96
CA THR A 123 -20.39 -21.45 12.91
C THR A 123 -20.43 -22.72 12.05
N SER A 124 -21.38 -23.63 12.32
CA SER A 124 -21.49 -24.88 11.56
C SER A 124 -21.76 -24.63 10.07
N ASN A 125 -22.58 -23.63 9.71
CA ASN A 125 -22.85 -23.31 8.30
C ASN A 125 -21.65 -22.67 7.59
N ILE A 126 -20.93 -21.75 8.25
CA ILE A 126 -19.74 -21.13 7.68
C ILE A 126 -18.61 -22.17 7.53
N GLU A 127 -18.42 -23.01 8.53
CA GLU A 127 -17.45 -24.13 8.47
C GLU A 127 -17.81 -25.12 7.36
N GLU A 128 -19.07 -25.50 7.21
CA GLU A 128 -19.51 -26.40 6.15
C GLU A 128 -19.27 -25.78 4.77
N MET A 129 -19.52 -24.48 4.63
CA MET A 129 -19.26 -23.75 3.40
C MET A 129 -17.76 -23.69 3.11
N ALA A 130 -16.91 -23.42 4.11
CA ALA A 130 -15.45 -23.41 3.94
C ALA A 130 -14.89 -24.78 3.55
N ARG A 131 -15.40 -25.85 4.16
CA ARG A 131 -15.01 -27.25 3.86
C ARG A 131 -15.29 -27.66 2.41
N GLN A 132 -16.20 -26.99 1.72
CA GLN A 132 -16.45 -27.27 0.30
C GLN A 132 -15.27 -26.87 -0.60
N PHE A 133 -14.42 -25.91 -0.16
CA PHE A 133 -13.30 -25.38 -0.94
C PHE A 133 -11.94 -25.89 -0.49
N ILE A 134 -11.88 -26.64 0.62
CA ILE A 134 -10.65 -27.18 1.22
C ILE A 134 -10.73 -28.70 1.16
N ILE A 135 -9.64 -29.33 0.70
CA ILE A 135 -9.61 -30.79 0.54
C ILE A 135 -9.53 -31.52 1.88
N GLY A 136 -9.00 -30.87 2.91
CA GLY A 136 -8.91 -31.38 4.27
C GLY A 136 -8.09 -30.47 5.18
N GLU A 137 -8.41 -30.50 6.47
CA GLU A 137 -7.67 -29.74 7.49
C GLU A 137 -6.41 -30.49 7.98
N ASN A 138 -6.36 -31.79 7.73
CA ASN A 138 -5.24 -32.67 8.06
C ASN A 138 -4.97 -33.66 6.94
N THR A 139 -3.78 -34.24 6.93
CA THR A 139 -3.28 -35.13 5.88
C THR A 139 -4.20 -36.34 5.62
N ARG A 140 -4.74 -36.95 6.69
CA ARG A 140 -5.64 -38.12 6.56
C ARG A 140 -6.94 -37.79 5.84
N GLU A 141 -7.53 -36.64 6.13
CA GLU A 141 -8.75 -36.16 5.46
C GLU A 141 -8.46 -35.80 4.03
N ALA A 142 -7.34 -35.07 3.76
CA ALA A 142 -6.92 -34.68 2.44
C ALA A 142 -6.72 -35.89 1.53
N VAL A 143 -5.96 -36.89 1.95
CA VAL A 143 -5.71 -38.13 1.21
C VAL A 143 -7.02 -38.85 0.87
N LYS A 144 -7.94 -38.99 1.82
CA LYS A 144 -9.25 -39.63 1.60
C LYS A 144 -10.08 -38.88 0.54
N ASN A 145 -10.06 -37.56 0.58
CA ASN A 145 -10.79 -36.72 -0.37
C ASN A 145 -10.13 -36.73 -1.76
N LEU A 146 -8.80 -36.76 -1.83
CA LEU A 146 -8.02 -36.94 -3.07
C LEU A 146 -8.38 -38.28 -3.74
N GLU A 147 -8.43 -39.37 -3.00
CA GLU A 147 -8.84 -40.67 -3.51
C GLU A 147 -10.26 -40.64 -4.09
N ARG A 148 -11.20 -39.96 -3.40
CA ARG A 148 -12.57 -39.80 -3.92
C ARG A 148 -12.58 -39.02 -5.24
N GLN A 149 -11.81 -37.91 -5.36
CA GLN A 149 -11.70 -37.14 -6.61
C GLN A 149 -11.15 -38.02 -7.76
N ARG A 150 -10.19 -38.88 -7.46
CA ARG A 150 -9.62 -39.77 -8.47
C ARG A 150 -10.62 -40.80 -8.95
N ARG A 151 -11.47 -41.33 -8.07
CA ARG A 151 -12.60 -42.21 -8.47
C ARG A 151 -13.59 -41.50 -9.39
N ASP A 152 -13.76 -40.17 -9.20
CA ASP A 152 -14.60 -39.33 -10.04
C ASP A 152 -13.89 -38.90 -11.35
N GLY A 153 -12.65 -39.39 -11.60
CA GLY A 153 -11.87 -39.14 -12.82
C GLY A 153 -10.95 -37.91 -12.81
N PHE A 154 -10.76 -37.27 -11.66
CA PHE A 154 -9.94 -36.03 -11.55
C PHE A 154 -8.55 -36.31 -10.97
N ALA A 155 -7.51 -35.74 -11.58
CA ALA A 155 -6.21 -35.57 -10.93
C ALA A 155 -6.25 -34.39 -9.94
N ALA A 156 -5.19 -34.23 -9.14
CA ALA A 156 -5.11 -33.13 -8.18
C ALA A 156 -3.73 -32.45 -8.18
N VAL A 157 -3.72 -31.16 -7.87
CA VAL A 157 -2.56 -30.43 -7.40
C VAL A 157 -2.91 -29.90 -6.01
N VAL A 158 -2.03 -30.12 -5.03
CA VAL A 158 -2.30 -29.73 -3.64
C VAL A 158 -1.53 -28.44 -3.31
N ASP A 159 -2.23 -27.49 -2.73
CA ASP A 159 -1.72 -26.19 -2.29
C ASP A 159 -1.92 -26.08 -0.78
N VAL A 160 -0.85 -25.87 -0.02
CA VAL A 160 -0.97 -25.60 1.42
C VAL A 160 -1.50 -24.19 1.62
N LEU A 161 -2.63 -24.08 2.33
CA LEU A 161 -3.22 -22.79 2.66
C LEU A 161 -2.26 -21.97 3.53
N GLY A 162 -2.03 -20.75 3.14
CA GLY A 162 -1.16 -19.77 3.78
C GLY A 162 -0.65 -18.80 2.73
N GLU A 163 -0.77 -17.51 3.01
CA GLU A 163 -0.24 -16.43 2.19
C GLU A 163 0.47 -15.47 3.13
N ALA A 164 1.60 -14.91 2.72
CA ALA A 164 2.34 -13.88 3.44
C ALA A 164 2.54 -14.22 4.94
N THR A 165 3.49 -15.07 5.24
CA THR A 165 3.92 -15.34 6.64
C THR A 165 4.39 -14.05 7.32
N LEU A 166 4.19 -13.94 8.63
CA LEU A 166 4.61 -12.80 9.43
C LEU A 166 5.93 -13.03 10.17
N SER A 167 6.44 -14.25 10.17
CA SER A 167 7.68 -14.60 10.86
C SER A 167 8.47 -15.68 10.13
N GLU A 168 9.75 -15.77 10.47
CA GLU A 168 10.63 -16.84 9.99
C GLU A 168 10.20 -18.23 10.53
N GLU A 169 9.65 -18.26 11.74
CA GLU A 169 9.11 -19.48 12.35
C GLU A 169 7.88 -19.98 11.58
N GLU A 170 6.98 -19.07 11.15
CA GLU A 170 5.85 -19.45 10.29
C GLU A 170 6.31 -19.95 8.92
N ALA A 171 7.31 -19.30 8.30
CA ALA A 171 7.88 -19.71 7.02
C ALA A 171 8.55 -21.11 7.12
N GLU A 172 9.22 -21.40 8.23
CA GLU A 172 9.80 -22.73 8.48
C GLU A 172 8.73 -23.79 8.73
N SER A 173 7.69 -23.46 9.51
CA SER A 173 6.53 -24.35 9.75
C SER A 173 5.83 -24.68 8.41
N TYR A 174 5.66 -23.70 7.55
CA TYR A 174 5.09 -23.88 6.23
C TYR A 174 5.92 -24.81 5.34
N THR A 175 7.25 -24.64 5.38
CA THR A 175 8.18 -25.53 4.69
C THR A 175 8.06 -26.97 5.19
N THR A 176 8.02 -27.16 6.52
CA THR A 176 7.86 -28.46 7.16
C THR A 176 6.54 -29.13 6.76
N THR A 177 5.45 -28.38 6.74
CA THR A 177 4.13 -28.87 6.30
C THR A 177 4.17 -29.43 4.87
N TYR A 178 4.89 -28.77 3.95
CA TYR A 178 5.08 -29.31 2.60
C TYR A 178 5.87 -30.62 2.59
N LEU A 179 6.93 -30.72 3.38
CA LEU A 179 7.75 -31.94 3.45
C LEU A 179 6.93 -33.13 3.96
N GLU A 180 6.14 -32.92 5.02
CA GLU A 180 5.24 -33.94 5.58
C GLU A 180 4.12 -34.32 4.60
N LEU A 181 3.52 -33.34 3.95
CA LEU A 181 2.48 -33.56 2.94
C LEU A 181 3.01 -34.39 1.76
N LEU A 182 4.19 -34.08 1.25
CA LEU A 182 4.84 -34.80 0.13
C LEU A 182 5.08 -36.27 0.48
N GLU A 183 5.56 -36.55 1.69
CA GLU A 183 5.75 -37.93 2.15
C GLU A 183 4.43 -38.70 2.21
N ALA A 184 3.39 -38.10 2.76
CA ALA A 184 2.07 -38.73 2.87
C ALA A 184 1.45 -38.99 1.48
N LEU A 185 1.56 -38.02 0.56
CA LEU A 185 1.08 -38.17 -0.83
C LEU A 185 1.80 -39.33 -1.54
N LYS A 186 3.12 -39.49 -1.31
CA LYS A 186 3.90 -40.58 -1.90
C LYS A 186 3.51 -41.96 -1.34
N GLN A 187 3.31 -42.06 -0.02
CA GLN A 187 2.89 -43.31 0.61
C GLN A 187 1.54 -43.81 0.09
N GLU A 188 0.60 -42.88 -0.09
CA GLU A 188 -0.77 -43.20 -0.49
C GLU A 188 -0.97 -43.33 -2.01
N GLN A 189 -0.11 -42.70 -2.85
CA GLN A 189 -0.29 -42.71 -4.30
C GLN A 189 -0.33 -44.13 -4.91
N ALA A 190 0.32 -45.12 -4.30
CA ALA A 190 0.32 -46.49 -4.78
C ALA A 190 -1.09 -47.15 -4.68
N SER A 191 -1.92 -46.70 -3.71
CA SER A 191 -3.29 -47.19 -3.52
C SER A 191 -4.31 -46.44 -4.39
N TRP A 192 -3.93 -45.33 -5.01
CA TRP A 192 -4.86 -44.47 -5.73
C TRP A 192 -5.36 -45.11 -7.03
N HIS A 193 -6.65 -44.95 -7.26
CA HIS A 193 -7.31 -45.41 -8.47
C HIS A 193 -6.67 -44.78 -9.71
N GLY A 194 -6.36 -45.61 -10.73
CA GLY A 194 -5.82 -45.14 -12.00
C GLY A 194 -6.81 -44.28 -12.76
N LEU A 195 -6.32 -43.18 -13.36
CA LEU A 195 -7.16 -42.37 -14.25
C LEU A 195 -7.22 -42.98 -15.66
N PRO A 196 -8.33 -42.77 -16.42
CA PRO A 196 -8.41 -43.24 -17.79
C PRO A 196 -7.21 -42.79 -18.65
N GLY A 197 -6.54 -43.69 -19.36
CA GLY A 197 -5.34 -43.37 -20.16
C GLY A 197 -4.02 -43.35 -19.40
N SER A 198 -4.00 -43.64 -18.10
CA SER A 198 -2.75 -43.86 -17.35
C SER A 198 -2.11 -45.15 -17.86
N GLY A 199 -1.06 -45.06 -18.64
CA GLY A 199 -0.20 -46.19 -18.97
C GLY A 199 0.33 -46.82 -17.68
N GLY A 200 0.69 -48.07 -17.63
CA GLY A 200 0.94 -48.85 -16.42
C GLY A 200 1.97 -48.36 -15.42
N ASP A 201 2.44 -47.12 -15.49
CA ASP A 201 3.31 -46.47 -14.48
C ASP A 201 2.50 -46.03 -13.25
N PRO A 202 2.77 -46.60 -12.05
CA PRO A 202 2.04 -46.29 -10.86
C PRO A 202 2.25 -44.84 -10.35
N ASP A 203 3.29 -44.15 -10.79
CA ASP A 203 3.64 -42.80 -10.32
C ASP A 203 3.06 -41.69 -11.22
N LEU A 204 2.49 -42.03 -12.36
CA LEU A 204 2.02 -41.07 -13.37
C LEU A 204 0.50 -41.05 -13.54
N ASP A 205 -0.04 -39.85 -13.73
CA ASP A 205 -1.36 -39.61 -14.30
C ASP A 205 -1.28 -39.55 -15.81
N TRP A 206 -2.24 -40.20 -16.52
CA TRP A 206 -2.31 -40.21 -17.99
C TRP A 206 -1.03 -40.71 -18.66
N GLY A 207 -0.15 -41.41 -17.92
CA GLY A 207 1.12 -41.99 -18.41
C GLY A 207 2.29 -41.02 -18.58
N HIS A 208 2.12 -39.73 -18.19
CA HIS A 208 3.18 -38.73 -18.37
C HIS A 208 3.27 -37.67 -17.29
N ALA A 209 2.24 -37.42 -16.51
CA ALA A 209 2.21 -36.37 -15.49
C ALA A 209 2.36 -36.96 -14.06
N PRO A 210 3.25 -36.43 -13.21
CA PRO A 210 3.40 -36.91 -11.82
C PRO A 210 2.09 -36.86 -11.03
N LYS A 211 1.79 -37.96 -10.29
CA LYS A 211 0.64 -38.00 -9.38
C LYS A 211 0.83 -37.08 -8.16
N VAL A 212 2.03 -37.10 -7.57
CA VAL A 212 2.42 -36.16 -6.52
C VAL A 212 2.66 -34.80 -7.18
N ASN A 213 1.73 -33.85 -6.95
CA ASN A 213 1.75 -32.57 -7.60
C ASN A 213 1.38 -31.49 -6.58
N VAL A 214 2.26 -30.52 -6.36
CA VAL A 214 2.08 -29.45 -5.38
C VAL A 214 2.30 -28.07 -5.99
N ALA A 215 1.61 -27.10 -5.45
CA ALA A 215 1.82 -25.68 -5.76
C ALA A 215 2.34 -24.98 -4.51
N VAL A 216 3.31 -24.05 -4.66
CA VAL A 216 3.95 -23.34 -3.56
C VAL A 216 3.90 -21.84 -3.81
N LYS A 217 3.51 -21.08 -2.76
CA LYS A 217 3.49 -19.61 -2.78
C LYS A 217 4.80 -19.04 -2.23
N PRO A 218 5.53 -18.23 -3.02
CA PRO A 218 6.81 -17.67 -2.58
C PRO A 218 6.75 -16.84 -1.30
N THR A 219 5.68 -16.04 -1.09
CA THR A 219 5.56 -15.18 0.09
C THR A 219 5.31 -15.93 1.39
N ALA A 220 4.92 -17.21 1.32
CA ALA A 220 4.83 -18.08 2.49
C ALA A 220 6.20 -18.63 2.93
N LEU A 221 7.22 -18.49 2.10
CA LEU A 221 8.58 -18.98 2.40
C LEU A 221 9.53 -17.92 2.96
N PHE A 222 9.14 -16.64 2.96
CA PHE A 222 9.93 -15.55 3.54
C PHE A 222 9.05 -14.36 3.94
N CYS A 223 9.01 -14.06 5.23
CA CYS A 223 8.08 -13.05 5.79
C CYS A 223 8.40 -11.60 5.41
N LEU A 224 9.63 -11.29 5.00
CA LEU A 224 10.06 -9.95 4.60
C LEU A 224 10.25 -9.81 3.08
N ALA A 225 9.63 -10.66 2.27
CA ALA A 225 9.74 -10.59 0.81
C ALA A 225 9.39 -9.17 0.30
N ASN A 226 10.39 -8.47 -0.26
CA ASN A 226 10.27 -7.08 -0.66
C ASN A 226 11.11 -6.80 -1.92
N PRO A 227 10.52 -6.25 -2.99
CA PRO A 227 11.28 -5.90 -4.19
C PRO A 227 12.35 -4.82 -3.99
N GLN A 228 12.32 -4.06 -2.89
CA GLN A 228 13.40 -3.16 -2.51
C GLN A 228 14.68 -3.94 -2.20
N ASP A 229 14.58 -4.99 -1.40
CA ASP A 229 15.64 -5.98 -1.16
C ASP A 229 15.43 -7.20 -2.07
N PHE A 230 15.63 -6.99 -3.37
CA PHE A 230 15.35 -8.00 -4.39
C PHE A 230 16.21 -9.25 -4.22
N GLU A 231 17.54 -9.09 -4.11
CA GLU A 231 18.49 -10.21 -4.01
C GLU A 231 18.36 -10.95 -2.68
N GLY A 232 18.16 -10.24 -1.57
CA GLY A 232 17.90 -10.86 -0.27
C GLY A 232 16.60 -11.67 -0.28
N SER A 233 15.54 -11.13 -0.87
CA SER A 233 14.25 -11.80 -1.01
C SER A 233 14.33 -13.05 -1.88
N VAL A 234 14.99 -12.96 -3.05
CA VAL A 234 15.19 -14.11 -3.95
C VAL A 234 15.97 -15.21 -3.24
N THR A 235 17.07 -14.86 -2.58
CA THR A 235 17.92 -15.83 -1.87
C THR A 235 17.18 -16.54 -0.76
N ALA A 236 16.50 -15.80 0.12
CA ALA A 236 15.78 -16.36 1.26
C ALA A 236 14.63 -17.30 0.84
N ILE A 237 13.87 -16.92 -0.20
CA ILE A 237 12.81 -17.76 -0.75
C ILE A 237 13.41 -19.02 -1.40
N LEU A 238 14.47 -18.86 -2.16
CA LEU A 238 15.12 -19.97 -2.88
C LEU A 238 15.67 -21.03 -1.93
N ASP A 239 16.25 -20.63 -0.79
CA ASP A 239 16.82 -21.55 0.20
C ASP A 239 15.77 -22.51 0.77
N ARG A 240 14.57 -22.03 1.10
CA ARG A 240 13.47 -22.88 1.57
C ARG A 240 12.81 -23.67 0.44
N LEU A 241 12.58 -23.01 -0.70
CA LEU A 241 11.97 -23.64 -1.86
C LEU A 241 12.82 -24.79 -2.39
N ARG A 242 14.16 -24.68 -2.35
CA ARG A 242 15.11 -25.73 -2.72
C ARG A 242 14.90 -27.01 -1.89
N ARG A 243 14.63 -26.87 -0.58
CA ARG A 243 14.35 -28.01 0.31
C ARG A 243 13.08 -28.75 -0.13
N ILE A 244 12.00 -28.02 -0.40
CA ILE A 244 10.73 -28.58 -0.91
C ILE A 244 10.95 -29.22 -2.27
N PHE A 245 11.65 -28.53 -3.18
CA PHE A 245 11.93 -29.03 -4.54
C PHE A 245 12.76 -30.30 -4.56
N LEU A 246 13.80 -30.38 -3.74
CA LEU A 246 14.63 -31.59 -3.65
C LEU A 246 13.80 -32.78 -3.19
N LYS A 247 12.85 -32.59 -2.27
CA LYS A 247 11.89 -33.61 -1.86
C LYS A 247 10.95 -33.99 -2.99
N VAL A 248 10.39 -33.02 -3.72
CA VAL A 248 9.55 -33.30 -4.90
C VAL A 248 10.33 -34.12 -5.94
N ARG A 249 11.58 -33.77 -6.21
CA ARG A 249 12.47 -34.49 -7.14
C ARG A 249 12.73 -35.93 -6.69
N GLU A 250 13.04 -36.15 -5.39
CA GLU A 250 13.23 -37.48 -4.80
C GLU A 250 11.99 -38.36 -5.02
N LEU A 251 10.80 -37.81 -4.93
CA LEU A 251 9.52 -38.51 -5.07
C LEU A 251 8.99 -38.59 -6.51
N ASN A 252 9.75 -38.15 -7.51
CA ASN A 252 9.33 -38.01 -8.91
C ASN A 252 8.01 -37.19 -9.03
N GLY A 253 7.86 -36.14 -8.22
CA GLY A 253 6.69 -35.31 -8.20
C GLY A 253 6.74 -34.11 -9.17
N PHE A 254 5.75 -33.24 -9.07
CA PHE A 254 5.70 -31.97 -9.79
C PHE A 254 5.56 -30.80 -8.82
N LEU A 255 6.35 -29.75 -9.01
CA LEU A 255 6.27 -28.50 -8.29
C LEU A 255 5.86 -27.37 -9.22
N CYS A 256 4.83 -26.62 -8.85
CA CYS A 256 4.49 -25.34 -9.50
C CYS A 256 4.73 -24.18 -8.52
N ILE A 257 5.46 -23.17 -8.93
CA ILE A 257 5.61 -21.93 -8.19
C ILE A 257 4.43 -21.03 -8.58
N ASP A 258 3.59 -20.68 -7.59
CA ASP A 258 2.43 -19.83 -7.82
C ASP A 258 2.83 -18.36 -7.97
N MET A 259 2.05 -17.62 -8.76
CA MET A 259 2.19 -16.19 -8.93
C MET A 259 1.17 -15.48 -8.03
N GLU A 260 1.68 -14.56 -7.22
CA GLU A 260 0.88 -13.83 -6.26
C GLU A 260 0.65 -12.38 -6.71
N SER A 261 0.79 -11.39 -5.82
CA SER A 261 0.60 -9.98 -6.20
C SER A 261 1.67 -9.49 -7.18
N TYR A 262 1.34 -8.48 -7.97
CA TYR A 262 2.26 -7.85 -8.93
C TYR A 262 3.59 -7.42 -8.28
N ARG A 263 3.53 -7.02 -7.00
CA ARG A 263 4.72 -6.64 -6.22
C ARG A 263 5.80 -7.72 -6.20
N HIS A 264 5.41 -9.00 -6.13
CA HIS A 264 6.34 -10.13 -6.00
C HIS A 264 6.63 -10.85 -7.33
N LYS A 265 6.05 -10.36 -8.45
CA LYS A 265 6.15 -11.00 -9.77
C LYS A 265 7.60 -11.22 -10.22
N GLU A 266 8.44 -10.17 -10.18
CA GLU A 266 9.84 -10.26 -10.63
C GLU A 266 10.67 -11.19 -9.73
N ILE A 267 10.44 -11.15 -8.41
CA ILE A 267 11.07 -12.07 -7.45
C ILE A 267 10.70 -13.51 -7.79
N THR A 268 9.43 -13.80 -8.04
CA THR A 268 8.93 -15.13 -8.38
C THR A 268 9.53 -15.66 -9.69
N LEU A 269 9.61 -14.80 -10.72
CA LEU A 269 10.24 -15.16 -12.00
C LEU A 269 11.73 -15.48 -11.82
N GLU A 270 12.44 -14.72 -11.02
CA GLU A 270 13.87 -14.92 -10.77
C GLU A 270 14.14 -16.17 -9.92
N VAL A 271 13.34 -16.41 -8.88
CA VAL A 271 13.39 -17.64 -8.08
C VAL A 271 13.20 -18.87 -8.97
N PHE A 272 12.20 -18.83 -9.88
CA PHE A 272 11.98 -19.91 -10.84
C PHE A 272 13.19 -20.13 -11.75
N ARG A 273 13.76 -19.06 -12.34
CA ARG A 273 14.91 -19.16 -13.23
C ARG A 273 16.13 -19.78 -12.54
N ARG A 274 16.46 -19.29 -11.32
CA ARG A 274 17.61 -19.81 -10.56
C ARG A 274 17.42 -21.27 -10.19
N LEU A 275 16.26 -21.65 -9.64
CA LEU A 275 15.98 -23.03 -9.28
C LEU A 275 16.02 -23.96 -10.51
N LYS A 276 15.52 -23.49 -11.66
CA LYS A 276 15.53 -24.28 -12.90
C LYS A 276 16.95 -24.46 -13.46
N LEU A 277 17.82 -23.45 -13.34
CA LEU A 277 19.24 -23.55 -13.77
C LEU A 277 20.05 -24.46 -12.84
N GLU A 278 19.71 -24.52 -11.54
CA GLU A 278 20.32 -25.50 -10.62
C GLU A 278 19.95 -26.94 -10.98
N HIS A 279 18.80 -27.17 -11.63
CA HIS A 279 18.26 -28.47 -11.98
C HIS A 279 17.73 -28.54 -13.42
N PRO A 280 18.58 -28.32 -14.44
CA PRO A 280 18.15 -28.16 -15.84
C PRO A 280 17.44 -29.40 -16.38
N ASP A 281 17.86 -30.59 -15.94
CA ASP A 281 17.36 -31.86 -16.43
C ASP A 281 15.99 -32.28 -15.87
N TYR A 282 15.51 -31.62 -14.82
CA TYR A 282 14.23 -31.97 -14.19
C TYR A 282 13.05 -31.29 -14.88
N PRO A 283 12.18 -32.03 -15.61
CA PRO A 283 11.12 -31.42 -16.40
C PRO A 283 9.90 -30.96 -15.57
N SER A 284 9.70 -31.57 -14.36
CA SER A 284 8.48 -31.39 -13.57
C SER A 284 8.58 -30.20 -12.60
N LEU A 285 9.06 -29.04 -13.10
CA LEU A 285 9.09 -27.75 -12.42
C LEU A 285 8.37 -26.73 -13.28
N GLY A 286 7.38 -26.07 -12.70
CA GLY A 286 6.54 -25.08 -13.39
C GLY A 286 6.40 -23.77 -12.63
N ILE A 287 5.85 -22.79 -13.34
CA ILE A 287 5.49 -21.47 -12.80
C ILE A 287 4.10 -21.05 -13.27
N ALA A 288 3.36 -20.34 -12.43
CA ALA A 288 2.11 -19.73 -12.83
C ALA A 288 2.36 -18.35 -13.46
N LEU A 289 1.62 -18.01 -14.53
CA LEU A 289 1.56 -16.68 -15.12
C LEU A 289 0.12 -16.18 -15.14
N GLN A 290 -0.07 -14.87 -15.03
CA GLN A 290 -1.38 -14.24 -14.85
C GLN A 290 -1.74 -13.39 -16.05
N ALA A 291 -2.71 -13.85 -16.84
CA ALA A 291 -3.10 -13.22 -18.11
C ALA A 291 -3.73 -11.83 -17.97
N TYR A 292 -4.23 -11.48 -16.77
CA TYR A 292 -4.81 -10.16 -16.53
C TYR A 292 -3.76 -9.04 -16.39
N LEU A 293 -2.47 -9.37 -16.24
CA LEU A 293 -1.39 -8.38 -16.21
C LEU A 293 -1.06 -7.92 -17.64
N ARG A 294 -0.82 -6.62 -17.78
CA ARG A 294 -0.51 -6.02 -19.09
C ARG A 294 0.85 -6.43 -19.64
N ASP A 295 1.78 -6.76 -18.76
CA ASP A 295 3.15 -7.12 -19.14
C ASP A 295 3.41 -8.63 -19.21
N THR A 296 2.39 -9.49 -18.98
CA THR A 296 2.55 -10.96 -19.08
C THR A 296 2.98 -11.43 -20.46
N ASP A 297 2.57 -10.75 -21.54
CA ASP A 297 3.04 -11.11 -22.90
C ASP A 297 4.56 -10.98 -23.02
N ARG A 298 5.14 -9.90 -22.48
CA ARG A 298 6.59 -9.66 -22.44
C ARG A 298 7.31 -10.68 -21.54
N ASP A 299 6.74 -10.95 -20.37
CA ASP A 299 7.31 -11.88 -19.39
C ASP A 299 7.33 -13.30 -19.95
N LEU A 300 6.25 -13.71 -20.65
CA LEU A 300 6.15 -14.98 -21.35
C LEU A 300 7.19 -15.09 -22.48
N ASP A 301 7.32 -14.06 -23.32
CA ASP A 301 8.32 -14.05 -24.39
C ASP A 301 9.73 -14.18 -23.84
N SER A 302 10.04 -13.39 -22.80
CA SER A 302 11.33 -13.45 -22.12
C SER A 302 11.62 -14.85 -21.54
N LEU A 303 10.60 -15.48 -20.93
CA LEU A 303 10.74 -16.79 -20.32
C LEU A 303 10.93 -17.91 -21.35
N LEU A 304 10.20 -17.87 -22.47
CA LEU A 304 10.34 -18.85 -23.56
C LEU A 304 11.70 -18.72 -24.23
N VAL A 305 12.14 -17.51 -24.57
CA VAL A 305 13.48 -17.28 -25.18
C VAL A 305 14.58 -17.72 -24.21
N TRP A 306 14.44 -17.41 -22.91
CA TRP A 306 15.39 -17.85 -21.91
C TRP A 306 15.46 -19.38 -21.81
N ALA A 307 14.32 -20.09 -21.85
CA ALA A 307 14.27 -21.55 -21.81
C ALA A 307 14.93 -22.17 -23.02
N GLU A 308 14.71 -21.60 -24.21
CA GLU A 308 15.39 -22.06 -25.47
C GLU A 308 16.89 -21.84 -25.40
N GLN A 309 17.35 -20.65 -24.93
CA GLN A 309 18.78 -20.35 -24.84
C GLN A 309 19.54 -21.28 -23.89
N HIS A 310 18.88 -21.72 -22.79
CA HIS A 310 19.48 -22.63 -21.83
C HIS A 310 19.18 -24.12 -22.10
N GLY A 311 18.38 -24.42 -23.13
CA GLY A 311 18.00 -25.78 -23.48
C GLY A 311 17.19 -26.51 -22.41
N VAL A 312 16.39 -25.79 -21.63
CA VAL A 312 15.63 -26.35 -20.51
C VAL A 312 14.14 -26.48 -20.85
N GLN A 313 13.51 -27.55 -20.36
CA GLN A 313 12.06 -27.71 -20.42
C GLN A 313 11.40 -27.05 -19.23
N ILE A 314 10.32 -26.29 -19.46
CA ILE A 314 9.54 -25.58 -18.46
C ILE A 314 8.06 -26.00 -18.50
N SER A 315 7.33 -25.73 -17.43
CA SER A 315 5.88 -25.86 -17.40
C SER A 315 5.24 -24.54 -17.01
N ILE A 316 4.21 -24.11 -17.74
CA ILE A 316 3.50 -22.86 -17.48
C ILE A 316 2.04 -23.16 -17.14
N ARG A 317 1.64 -22.75 -15.93
CA ARG A 317 0.23 -22.64 -15.53
C ARG A 317 -0.27 -21.24 -15.88
N LEU A 318 -1.09 -21.12 -16.91
CA LEU A 318 -1.71 -19.84 -17.22
C LEU A 318 -3.04 -19.70 -16.49
N VAL A 319 -3.11 -18.70 -15.62
CA VAL A 319 -4.33 -18.32 -14.88
C VAL A 319 -4.82 -16.96 -15.34
N LYS A 320 -6.09 -16.59 -15.05
CA LYS A 320 -6.55 -15.21 -15.31
C LYS A 320 -5.95 -14.21 -14.34
N GLY A 321 -5.96 -14.49 -13.06
CA GLY A 321 -5.45 -13.68 -11.96
C GLY A 321 -6.52 -13.48 -10.89
N ALA A 322 -6.08 -13.37 -9.61
CA ALA A 322 -6.98 -13.37 -8.45
C ALA A 322 -6.99 -12.06 -7.64
N TYR A 323 -6.15 -11.09 -7.99
CA TYR A 323 -5.91 -9.88 -7.18
C TYR A 323 -6.32 -8.58 -7.87
N TRP A 324 -7.27 -8.62 -8.81
CA TRP A 324 -7.62 -7.48 -9.67
C TRP A 324 -7.98 -6.21 -8.91
N ASP A 325 -8.84 -6.32 -7.88
CA ASP A 325 -9.25 -5.19 -7.06
C ASP A 325 -8.07 -4.64 -6.27
N PHE A 326 -7.29 -5.53 -5.64
CA PHE A 326 -6.11 -5.17 -4.86
C PHE A 326 -5.09 -4.41 -5.72
N GLU A 327 -4.73 -4.92 -6.90
CA GLU A 327 -3.77 -4.30 -7.81
C GLU A 327 -4.28 -2.93 -8.32
N THR A 328 -5.55 -2.85 -8.65
CA THR A 328 -6.16 -1.60 -9.12
C THR A 328 -6.18 -0.53 -8.03
N VAL A 329 -6.60 -0.87 -6.81
CA VAL A 329 -6.66 0.05 -5.68
C VAL A 329 -5.26 0.50 -5.27
N ARG A 330 -4.32 -0.45 -5.14
CA ARG A 330 -2.93 -0.17 -4.76
C ARG A 330 -2.23 0.74 -5.78
N ALA A 331 -2.38 0.47 -7.07
CA ALA A 331 -1.80 1.31 -8.12
C ALA A 331 -2.33 2.76 -8.03
N ARG A 332 -3.66 2.93 -7.85
CA ARG A 332 -4.27 4.26 -7.70
C ARG A 332 -3.80 4.99 -6.43
N GLN A 333 -3.66 4.27 -5.31
CA GLN A 333 -3.20 4.85 -4.03
C GLN A 333 -1.77 5.38 -4.13
N ASN A 334 -0.91 4.71 -4.90
CA ASN A 334 0.51 5.06 -5.05
C ASN A 334 0.82 5.90 -6.30
N GLY A 335 -0.17 6.27 -7.10
CA GLY A 335 0.04 7.03 -8.34
C GLY A 335 0.66 6.23 -9.48
N TRP A 336 0.64 4.89 -9.41
CA TRP A 336 1.21 3.99 -10.41
C TRP A 336 0.25 3.74 -11.58
N GLU A 337 0.80 3.33 -12.70
CA GLU A 337 0.01 2.73 -13.76
C GLU A 337 -0.65 1.45 -13.27
N ILE A 338 -1.94 1.26 -13.61
CA ILE A 338 -2.66 0.04 -13.24
C ILE A 338 -2.05 -1.13 -14.01
N PRO A 339 -1.47 -2.14 -13.33
CA PRO A 339 -0.75 -3.23 -13.99
C PRO A 339 -1.68 -4.27 -14.63
N VAL A 340 -2.97 -4.22 -14.35
CA VAL A 340 -3.98 -5.17 -14.85
C VAL A 340 -4.82 -4.55 -15.97
N TRP A 341 -5.36 -5.40 -16.85
CA TRP A 341 -6.39 -5.00 -17.81
C TRP A 341 -7.64 -4.53 -17.06
N THR A 342 -8.16 -3.36 -17.43
CA THR A 342 -9.34 -2.78 -16.76
C THR A 342 -10.66 -3.15 -17.44
N ILE A 343 -10.60 -3.79 -18.59
CA ILE A 343 -11.73 -4.39 -19.30
C ILE A 343 -11.55 -5.90 -19.23
N LYS A 344 -12.57 -6.64 -18.74
CA LYS A 344 -12.49 -8.08 -18.54
C LYS A 344 -12.22 -8.83 -19.86
N ALA A 345 -12.85 -8.41 -20.94
CA ALA A 345 -12.63 -9.00 -22.26
C ALA A 345 -11.17 -8.86 -22.76
N GLU A 346 -10.44 -7.82 -22.32
CA GLU A 346 -8.99 -7.69 -22.60
C GLU A 346 -8.18 -8.79 -21.91
N SER A 347 -8.53 -9.14 -20.67
CA SER A 347 -7.90 -10.27 -19.95
C SER A 347 -8.21 -11.61 -20.61
N ASP A 348 -9.44 -11.79 -21.10
CA ASP A 348 -9.86 -13.00 -21.80
C ASP A 348 -9.12 -13.13 -23.15
N ALA A 349 -9.00 -12.04 -23.92
CA ALA A 349 -8.25 -11.99 -25.18
C ALA A 349 -6.74 -12.22 -24.96
N ALA A 350 -6.16 -11.63 -23.89
CA ALA A 350 -4.77 -11.87 -23.52
C ALA A 350 -4.53 -13.35 -23.19
N PHE A 351 -5.44 -13.99 -22.46
CA PHE A 351 -5.32 -15.42 -22.15
C PHE A 351 -5.30 -16.29 -23.42
N GLU A 352 -6.23 -16.07 -24.37
CA GLU A 352 -6.26 -16.85 -25.63
C GLU A 352 -4.99 -16.62 -26.47
N ARG A 353 -4.46 -15.40 -26.52
CA ARG A 353 -3.20 -15.04 -27.20
C ARG A 353 -1.98 -15.71 -26.57
N GLN A 354 -1.87 -15.65 -25.23
CA GLN A 354 -0.78 -16.26 -24.47
C GLN A 354 -0.84 -17.79 -24.53
N ALA A 355 -2.04 -18.38 -24.45
CA ALA A 355 -2.24 -19.81 -24.61
C ALA A 355 -1.78 -20.30 -26.00
N ARG A 356 -2.10 -19.59 -27.09
CA ARG A 356 -1.59 -19.86 -28.42
C ARG A 356 -0.06 -19.89 -28.43
N LYS A 357 0.59 -18.86 -27.87
CA LYS A 357 2.04 -18.72 -27.80
C LYS A 357 2.69 -19.89 -27.07
N ILE A 358 2.15 -20.30 -25.92
CA ILE A 358 2.64 -21.44 -25.14
C ILE A 358 2.50 -22.75 -25.97
N LEU A 359 1.36 -22.94 -26.63
CA LEU A 359 1.12 -24.12 -27.47
C LEU A 359 2.05 -24.18 -28.71
N GLU A 360 2.38 -23.05 -29.31
CA GLU A 360 3.38 -22.96 -30.39
C GLU A 360 4.77 -23.41 -29.93
N HIS A 361 5.09 -23.26 -28.64
CA HIS A 361 6.35 -23.68 -28.01
C HIS A 361 6.24 -25.03 -27.26
N HIS A 362 5.26 -25.87 -27.59
CA HIS A 362 4.97 -27.13 -26.89
C HIS A 362 6.15 -28.08 -26.75
N ARG A 363 7.19 -27.96 -27.61
CA ARG A 363 8.39 -28.81 -27.56
C ARG A 363 9.21 -28.54 -26.28
N ILE A 364 9.25 -27.32 -25.82
CA ILE A 364 10.01 -26.88 -24.62
C ILE A 364 9.11 -26.53 -23.44
N CYS A 365 7.82 -26.32 -23.67
CA CYS A 365 6.89 -25.87 -22.65
C CYS A 365 5.69 -26.82 -22.52
N HIS A 366 5.41 -27.30 -21.31
CA HIS A 366 4.16 -27.97 -20.95
C HIS A 366 3.14 -26.92 -20.51
N PHE A 367 1.90 -27.04 -20.97
CA PHE A 367 0.84 -26.05 -20.73
C PHE A 367 -0.23 -26.57 -19.77
N ALA A 368 -0.44 -25.87 -18.64
CA ALA A 368 -1.58 -26.06 -17.75
C ALA A 368 -2.57 -24.88 -17.92
N CYS A 369 -3.69 -25.14 -18.58
CA CYS A 369 -4.77 -24.17 -18.80
C CYS A 369 -5.66 -24.11 -17.55
N ALA A 370 -5.49 -23.08 -16.72
CA ALA A 370 -6.24 -22.93 -15.47
C ALA A 370 -7.42 -21.95 -15.64
N SER A 371 -8.58 -22.45 -16.03
CA SER A 371 -9.77 -21.63 -16.28
C SER A 371 -11.07 -22.42 -16.20
N HIS A 372 -12.14 -21.78 -15.62
CA HIS A 372 -13.52 -22.26 -15.66
C HIS A 372 -14.30 -21.68 -16.85
N ASN A 373 -13.72 -20.81 -17.66
CA ASN A 373 -14.39 -20.17 -18.78
C ASN A 373 -14.46 -21.14 -19.97
N ILE A 374 -15.67 -21.58 -20.32
CA ILE A 374 -15.94 -22.55 -21.42
C ILE A 374 -15.38 -22.03 -22.75
N ARG A 375 -15.50 -20.73 -23.06
CA ARG A 375 -14.89 -20.13 -24.25
C ARG A 375 -13.39 -20.36 -24.28
N THR A 376 -12.71 -20.04 -23.18
CA THR A 376 -11.24 -20.19 -23.05
C THR A 376 -10.80 -21.65 -23.21
N VAL A 377 -11.51 -22.60 -22.56
CA VAL A 377 -11.22 -24.04 -22.67
C VAL A 377 -11.42 -24.51 -24.10
N SER A 378 -12.50 -24.10 -24.75
CA SER A 378 -12.77 -24.40 -26.14
C SER A 378 -11.68 -23.85 -27.10
N ALA A 379 -11.23 -22.63 -26.84
CA ALA A 379 -10.15 -22.01 -27.61
C ALA A 379 -8.85 -22.78 -27.50
N VAL A 380 -8.46 -23.21 -26.28
CA VAL A 380 -7.23 -24.03 -26.08
C VAL A 380 -7.33 -25.36 -26.80
N LEU A 381 -8.46 -26.06 -26.75
CA LEU A 381 -8.68 -27.34 -27.46
C LEU A 381 -8.55 -27.17 -28.98
N GLU A 382 -9.22 -26.17 -29.55
CA GLU A 382 -9.18 -25.95 -31.00
C GLU A 382 -7.83 -25.40 -31.46
N LEU A 383 -7.12 -24.60 -30.62
CA LEU A 383 -5.74 -24.17 -30.88
C LEU A 383 -4.76 -25.35 -30.84
N ALA A 384 -4.83 -26.21 -29.82
CA ALA A 384 -3.98 -27.40 -29.73
C ALA A 384 -4.16 -28.31 -30.92
N LYS A 385 -5.42 -28.53 -31.35
CA LYS A 385 -5.71 -29.31 -32.56
C LYS A 385 -5.17 -28.67 -33.84
N ALA A 386 -5.34 -27.35 -34.01
CA ALA A 386 -4.86 -26.62 -35.17
C ALA A 386 -3.33 -26.60 -35.27
N LEU A 387 -2.64 -26.54 -34.12
CA LEU A 387 -1.18 -26.55 -34.01
C LEU A 387 -0.59 -27.97 -33.93
N GLN A 388 -1.44 -29.01 -33.98
CA GLN A 388 -1.02 -30.42 -33.86
C GLN A 388 -0.21 -30.70 -32.57
N VAL A 389 -0.58 -30.05 -31.45
CA VAL A 389 0.10 -30.23 -30.17
C VAL A 389 -0.26 -31.58 -29.58
N PRO A 390 0.73 -32.41 -29.21
CA PRO A 390 0.49 -33.69 -28.56
C PRO A 390 -0.32 -33.53 -27.27
N GLU A 391 -1.23 -34.47 -27.01
CA GLU A 391 -2.13 -34.36 -25.84
C GLU A 391 -1.38 -34.40 -24.52
N GLU A 392 -0.21 -35.01 -24.41
CA GLU A 392 0.65 -35.03 -23.23
C GLU A 392 1.35 -33.70 -22.93
N ARG A 393 1.25 -32.72 -23.84
CA ARG A 393 1.90 -31.42 -23.68
C ARG A 393 0.98 -30.34 -23.05
N TYR A 394 -0.30 -30.69 -22.79
CA TYR A 394 -1.21 -29.76 -22.09
C TYR A 394 -2.24 -30.48 -21.22
N GLU A 395 -2.71 -29.82 -20.21
CA GLU A 395 -3.79 -30.26 -19.32
C GLU A 395 -4.72 -29.07 -18.94
N PHE A 396 -5.91 -29.37 -18.41
CA PHE A 396 -6.81 -28.37 -17.85
C PHE A 396 -6.79 -28.41 -16.34
N GLN A 397 -6.83 -27.23 -15.72
CA GLN A 397 -6.90 -27.08 -14.27
C GLN A 397 -8.08 -26.23 -13.86
N VAL A 398 -8.77 -26.62 -12.78
CA VAL A 398 -9.90 -25.90 -12.20
C VAL A 398 -9.83 -25.98 -10.68
N LEU A 399 -10.52 -25.05 -10.03
CA LEU A 399 -10.52 -24.98 -8.56
C LEU A 399 -11.42 -26.07 -7.96
N TYR A 400 -10.95 -26.71 -6.89
CA TYR A 400 -11.75 -27.61 -6.07
C TYR A 400 -12.94 -26.88 -5.45
N GLY A 401 -14.10 -27.53 -5.36
CA GLY A 401 -15.32 -26.98 -4.77
C GLY A 401 -16.08 -25.97 -5.64
N MET A 402 -15.55 -25.58 -6.81
CA MET A 402 -16.17 -24.60 -7.71
C MET A 402 -16.74 -25.26 -8.97
N ALA A 403 -17.88 -24.70 -9.47
CA ALA A 403 -18.43 -24.98 -10.80
C ALA A 403 -18.49 -26.46 -11.19
N GLU A 404 -19.08 -27.30 -10.34
CA GLU A 404 -19.15 -28.76 -10.57
C GLU A 404 -19.66 -29.14 -11.96
N PRO A 405 -20.72 -28.52 -12.52
CA PRO A 405 -21.17 -28.82 -13.87
C PRO A 405 -20.10 -28.55 -14.93
N VAL A 406 -19.40 -27.40 -14.83
CA VAL A 406 -18.31 -27.06 -15.76
C VAL A 406 -17.18 -28.06 -15.66
N ARG A 407 -16.77 -28.43 -14.46
CA ARG A 407 -15.73 -29.40 -14.15
C ARG A 407 -16.04 -30.77 -14.79
N LYS A 408 -17.27 -31.27 -14.62
CA LYS A 408 -17.74 -32.49 -15.25
C LYS A 408 -17.80 -32.38 -16.78
N GLY A 409 -18.25 -31.21 -17.28
CA GLY A 409 -18.25 -30.92 -18.71
C GLY A 409 -16.85 -30.97 -19.33
N ILE A 410 -15.86 -30.34 -18.68
CA ILE A 410 -14.47 -30.38 -19.15
C ILE A 410 -13.96 -31.83 -19.13
N LEU A 411 -14.22 -32.61 -18.10
CA LEU A 411 -13.79 -34.01 -18.03
C LEU A 411 -14.38 -34.84 -19.19
N ARG A 412 -15.67 -34.63 -19.51
CA ARG A 412 -16.32 -35.35 -20.63
C ARG A 412 -15.77 -34.96 -22.00
N VAL A 413 -15.39 -33.69 -22.20
CA VAL A 413 -15.00 -33.17 -23.53
C VAL A 413 -13.49 -33.22 -23.73
N ALA A 414 -12.70 -32.93 -22.69
CA ALA A 414 -11.24 -32.83 -22.74
C ALA A 414 -10.49 -34.05 -22.15
N GLY A 415 -11.17 -34.83 -21.28
CA GLY A 415 -10.64 -36.10 -20.76
C GLY A 415 -9.54 -35.94 -19.69
N ARG A 416 -8.90 -34.78 -19.58
CA ARG A 416 -7.75 -34.53 -18.68
C ARG A 416 -7.96 -33.26 -17.89
N ILE A 417 -8.26 -33.44 -16.61
CA ILE A 417 -8.51 -32.32 -15.71
C ILE A 417 -7.87 -32.58 -14.34
N ARG A 418 -7.18 -31.54 -13.83
CA ARG A 418 -6.58 -31.54 -12.51
C ARG A 418 -7.30 -30.52 -11.63
N LEU A 419 -7.63 -30.89 -10.40
CA LEU A 419 -8.25 -29.99 -9.44
C LEU A 419 -7.18 -29.32 -8.58
N TYR A 420 -7.18 -28.00 -8.54
CA TYR A 420 -6.39 -27.21 -7.59
C TYR A 420 -7.06 -27.31 -6.24
N SER A 421 -6.42 -28.02 -5.32
CA SER A 421 -6.99 -28.53 -4.07
C SER A 421 -6.29 -27.93 -2.86
N PRO A 422 -6.86 -26.87 -2.24
CA PRO A 422 -6.30 -26.27 -1.02
C PRO A 422 -6.34 -27.23 0.17
N TYR A 423 -5.25 -27.30 0.93
CA TYR A 423 -5.04 -28.09 2.10
C TYR A 423 -4.62 -27.24 3.30
N GLY A 424 -5.15 -27.51 4.49
CA GLY A 424 -4.77 -26.85 5.73
C GLY A 424 -5.95 -26.40 6.58
N SER A 425 -5.67 -25.76 7.73
CA SER A 425 -6.68 -25.32 8.66
C SER A 425 -7.58 -24.23 8.08
N MET A 426 -8.81 -24.18 8.58
CA MET A 426 -9.86 -23.33 8.05
C MET A 426 -9.60 -21.82 8.29
N VAL A 427 -8.99 -21.46 9.42
CA VAL A 427 -8.76 -20.07 9.79
C VAL A 427 -7.86 -19.33 8.78
N PRO A 428 -6.67 -19.84 8.41
CA PRO A 428 -5.90 -19.30 7.29
C PRO A 428 -6.63 -19.38 5.94
N GLY A 429 -7.52 -20.38 5.80
CA GLY A 429 -8.32 -20.58 4.59
C GLY A 429 -9.45 -19.58 4.38
N MET A 430 -9.80 -18.76 5.37
CA MET A 430 -10.92 -17.81 5.24
C MET A 430 -10.65 -16.71 4.20
N GLY A 431 -9.44 -16.21 4.08
CA GLY A 431 -9.07 -15.28 3.02
C GLY A 431 -9.23 -15.89 1.63
N TYR A 432 -8.86 -17.15 1.47
CA TYR A 432 -9.11 -17.93 0.25
C TYR A 432 -10.62 -18.09 -0.02
N LEU A 433 -11.41 -18.41 0.99
CA LEU A 433 -12.86 -18.55 0.89
C LEU A 433 -13.53 -17.24 0.46
N VAL A 434 -13.18 -16.12 1.08
CA VAL A 434 -13.73 -14.80 0.74
C VAL A 434 -13.47 -14.46 -0.73
N ARG A 435 -12.24 -14.70 -1.23
CA ARG A 435 -11.93 -14.51 -2.66
C ARG A 435 -12.78 -15.40 -3.55
N ARG A 436 -13.01 -16.67 -3.19
CA ARG A 436 -13.86 -17.59 -3.97
C ARG A 436 -15.33 -17.13 -3.98
N LEU A 437 -15.84 -16.66 -2.84
CA LEU A 437 -17.18 -16.09 -2.75
C LEU A 437 -17.31 -14.82 -3.61
N LEU A 438 -16.35 -13.93 -3.56
CA LEU A 438 -16.30 -12.72 -4.40
C LEU A 438 -16.25 -13.06 -5.89
N GLU A 439 -15.41 -14.01 -6.28
CA GLU A 439 -15.29 -14.47 -7.66
C GLU A 439 -16.63 -15.06 -8.18
N ASN A 440 -17.30 -15.88 -7.37
CA ASN A 440 -18.59 -16.47 -7.72
C ASN A 440 -19.73 -15.44 -7.80
N THR A 441 -19.64 -14.36 -7.03
CA THR A 441 -20.69 -13.34 -6.91
C THR A 441 -20.44 -12.10 -7.76
N ALA A 442 -19.22 -11.93 -8.32
CA ALA A 442 -18.91 -10.79 -9.19
C ALA A 442 -19.83 -10.77 -10.43
N ASN A 443 -20.42 -9.62 -10.73
CA ASN A 443 -21.35 -9.44 -11.85
C ASN A 443 -20.75 -9.84 -13.21
N GLU A 444 -19.44 -9.72 -13.36
CA GLU A 444 -18.71 -10.04 -14.58
C GLU A 444 -18.18 -11.49 -14.59
N SER A 445 -18.43 -12.29 -13.54
CA SER A 445 -18.00 -13.68 -13.48
C SER A 445 -18.67 -14.50 -14.59
N PHE A 446 -17.85 -15.29 -15.34
CA PHE A 446 -18.38 -16.23 -16.32
C PHE A 446 -19.38 -17.19 -15.69
N LEU A 447 -19.09 -17.70 -14.48
CA LEU A 447 -19.97 -18.64 -13.79
C LEU A 447 -21.35 -18.03 -13.49
N ARG A 448 -21.39 -16.79 -12.98
CA ARG A 448 -22.66 -16.10 -12.74
C ARG A 448 -23.44 -15.87 -14.02
N ARG A 449 -22.78 -15.36 -15.07
CA ARG A 449 -23.42 -15.11 -16.36
C ARG A 449 -23.97 -16.39 -17.00
N SER A 450 -23.33 -17.55 -16.75
CA SER A 450 -23.72 -18.85 -17.32
C SER A 450 -24.89 -19.50 -16.56
N PHE A 451 -25.00 -19.29 -15.23
CA PHE A 451 -25.96 -20.04 -14.41
C PHE A 451 -27.04 -19.17 -13.74
N ALA A 452 -26.81 -17.88 -13.54
CA ALA A 452 -27.72 -16.97 -12.86
C ALA A 452 -28.11 -15.74 -13.70
N GLY A 453 -27.59 -15.58 -14.91
CA GLY A 453 -27.84 -14.42 -15.77
C GLY A 453 -28.64 -14.79 -17.03
N ASP A 454 -29.33 -13.80 -17.61
CA ASP A 454 -30.09 -13.92 -18.87
C ASP A 454 -29.18 -13.89 -20.15
N ALA A 455 -27.84 -14.06 -19.99
CA ALA A 455 -26.92 -14.01 -21.11
C ALA A 455 -27.07 -15.26 -22.00
N GLY A 456 -27.42 -15.09 -23.29
CA GLY A 456 -27.47 -16.17 -24.26
C GLY A 456 -26.12 -16.86 -24.44
N ILE A 457 -26.11 -18.15 -24.79
CA ILE A 457 -24.89 -18.96 -25.02
C ILE A 457 -23.98 -18.28 -26.07
N GLU A 458 -24.54 -17.67 -27.10
CA GLU A 458 -23.81 -16.95 -28.13
C GLU A 458 -22.97 -15.79 -27.56
N GLN A 459 -23.52 -15.04 -26.62
CA GLN A 459 -22.84 -13.91 -25.97
C GLN A 459 -21.71 -14.38 -25.04
N LEU A 460 -21.88 -15.54 -24.39
CA LEU A 460 -20.83 -16.14 -23.55
C LEU A 460 -19.66 -16.70 -24.35
N LEU A 461 -19.90 -17.05 -25.62
CA LEU A 461 -18.92 -17.61 -26.54
C LEU A 461 -18.37 -16.57 -27.56
N GLU A 462 -18.81 -15.30 -27.47
CA GLU A 462 -18.33 -14.22 -28.33
C GLU A 462 -16.79 -14.07 -28.27
N ASP A 463 -16.20 -13.68 -29.39
CA ASP A 463 -14.76 -13.42 -29.46
C ASP A 463 -14.37 -12.31 -28.48
N PRO A 464 -13.45 -12.57 -27.51
CA PRO A 464 -13.08 -11.59 -26.52
C PRO A 464 -12.37 -10.37 -27.11
N VAL A 465 -11.74 -10.48 -28.27
CA VAL A 465 -11.12 -9.34 -28.97
C VAL A 465 -12.20 -8.37 -29.44
N VAL A 466 -13.26 -8.89 -30.10
CA VAL A 466 -14.39 -8.08 -30.57
C VAL A 466 -15.13 -7.43 -29.39
N THR A 467 -15.34 -8.19 -28.31
CA THR A 467 -15.98 -7.66 -27.09
C THR A 467 -15.12 -6.55 -26.47
N ALA A 468 -13.80 -6.73 -26.37
CA ALA A 468 -12.89 -5.75 -25.82
C ALA A 468 -12.85 -4.45 -26.64
N GLU A 469 -12.84 -4.56 -27.97
CA GLU A 469 -12.90 -3.40 -28.86
C GLU A 469 -14.20 -2.61 -28.69
N ARG A 470 -15.34 -3.30 -28.64
CA ARG A 470 -16.65 -2.70 -28.40
C ARG A 470 -16.71 -1.98 -27.05
N GLU A 471 -16.26 -2.62 -25.97
CA GLU A 471 -16.27 -2.00 -24.64
C GLU A 471 -15.28 -0.83 -24.53
N ARG A 472 -14.12 -0.93 -25.18
CA ARG A 472 -13.15 0.19 -25.27
C ARG A 472 -13.75 1.38 -26.00
N ALA A 473 -14.41 1.16 -27.16
CA ALA A 473 -15.09 2.20 -27.90
C ALA A 473 -16.22 2.87 -27.06
N ALA A 474 -17.03 2.05 -26.38
CA ALA A 474 -18.08 2.55 -25.48
C ALA A 474 -17.53 3.39 -24.31
N ARG A 475 -16.39 3.01 -23.75
CA ARG A 475 -15.70 3.82 -22.69
C ARG A 475 -15.12 5.12 -23.24
N ALA A 476 -14.54 5.07 -24.43
CA ALA A 476 -13.99 6.27 -25.10
C ALA A 476 -15.08 7.28 -25.47
N ALA A 477 -16.28 6.80 -25.83
CA ALA A 477 -17.43 7.63 -26.16
C ALA A 477 -18.10 8.31 -24.93
N ARG A 478 -17.77 7.87 -23.71
CA ARG A 478 -18.29 8.52 -22.49
C ARG A 478 -17.65 9.91 -22.35
N PRO A 479 -18.45 10.99 -22.20
CA PRO A 479 -17.89 12.32 -22.03
C PRO A 479 -16.97 12.34 -20.79
N LYS A 480 -15.69 12.59 -21.00
CA LYS A 480 -14.78 12.88 -19.91
C LYS A 480 -15.18 14.25 -19.37
N LYS A 481 -15.73 14.31 -18.17
CA LYS A 481 -15.78 15.58 -17.44
C LYS A 481 -14.33 15.97 -17.14
N GLU A 482 -13.77 16.82 -17.99
CA GLU A 482 -12.50 17.47 -17.67
C GLU A 482 -12.73 18.30 -16.40
N ARG A 483 -12.19 17.83 -15.30
CA ARG A 483 -12.09 18.62 -14.08
C ARG A 483 -10.88 19.54 -14.27
N THR A 484 -11.13 20.81 -14.39
CA THR A 484 -10.07 21.82 -14.30
C THR A 484 -9.93 22.23 -12.83
N GLY A 485 -8.70 22.32 -12.37
CA GLY A 485 -8.36 22.88 -11.07
C GLY A 485 -8.30 24.42 -11.10
N PRO A 486 -7.90 25.04 -10.00
CA PRO A 486 -7.78 26.49 -9.91
C PRO A 486 -6.89 27.06 -11.01
N GLY A 487 -7.32 28.19 -11.59
CA GLY A 487 -6.57 28.88 -12.64
C GLY A 487 -6.39 28.11 -13.94
N GLY A 488 -7.20 27.08 -14.22
CA GLY A 488 -7.08 26.25 -15.42
C GLY A 488 -5.98 25.18 -15.35
N LEU A 489 -5.33 25.01 -14.20
CA LEU A 489 -4.37 23.93 -13.97
C LEU A 489 -5.08 22.56 -13.91
N SER A 490 -4.33 21.48 -14.10
CA SER A 490 -4.84 20.14 -13.80
C SER A 490 -5.16 20.03 -12.30
N PRO A 491 -6.19 19.24 -11.89
CA PRO A 491 -6.42 18.94 -10.48
C PRO A 491 -5.16 18.40 -9.81
N PHE A 492 -4.98 18.73 -8.52
CA PHE A 492 -3.87 18.19 -7.75
C PHE A 492 -3.90 16.67 -7.72
N ARG A 493 -2.73 16.08 -7.76
CA ARG A 493 -2.47 14.65 -7.51
C ARG A 493 -1.15 14.51 -6.79
N ASN A 494 -1.12 13.66 -5.78
CA ASN A 494 0.14 13.35 -5.12
C ASN A 494 1.17 12.80 -6.12
N GLU A 495 2.46 13.09 -5.87
CA GLU A 495 3.58 12.50 -6.61
C GLU A 495 3.55 10.98 -6.46
N ALA A 496 3.89 10.28 -7.54
CA ALA A 496 3.89 8.82 -7.52
C ALA A 496 4.97 8.30 -6.56
N MET A 497 4.60 7.33 -5.72
CA MET A 497 5.55 6.65 -4.86
C MET A 497 6.52 5.80 -5.68
N VAL A 498 7.72 5.53 -5.12
CA VAL A 498 8.69 4.65 -5.77
C VAL A 498 8.09 3.26 -5.98
N ASP A 499 8.31 2.71 -7.16
CA ASP A 499 7.88 1.37 -7.53
C ASP A 499 9.11 0.46 -7.69
N PHE A 500 9.49 -0.23 -6.63
CA PHE A 500 10.63 -1.16 -6.64
C PHE A 500 10.40 -2.43 -7.48
N THR A 501 9.22 -2.65 -8.03
CA THR A 501 8.98 -3.72 -9.00
C THR A 501 9.67 -3.38 -10.33
N ARG A 502 9.92 -2.10 -10.60
CA ARG A 502 10.62 -1.62 -11.81
C ARG A 502 12.13 -1.67 -11.60
N LEU A 503 12.83 -2.41 -12.46
CA LEU A 503 14.29 -2.52 -12.43
C LEU A 503 14.97 -1.15 -12.40
N GLY A 504 14.54 -0.22 -13.25
CA GLY A 504 15.12 1.13 -13.30
C GLY A 504 15.02 1.90 -11.99
N HIS A 505 13.99 1.67 -11.16
CA HIS A 505 13.89 2.31 -9.84
C HIS A 505 14.82 1.63 -8.83
N ARG A 506 14.97 0.30 -8.87
CA ARG A 506 15.93 -0.42 -8.01
C ARG A 506 17.38 0.00 -8.31
N ASP A 507 17.75 0.09 -9.58
CA ASP A 507 19.10 0.44 -10.01
C ASP A 507 19.43 1.93 -9.79
N ALA A 508 18.42 2.80 -9.77
CA ALA A 508 18.60 4.23 -9.56
C ALA A 508 19.19 4.56 -8.17
N PHE A 509 18.77 3.87 -7.11
CA PHE A 509 19.25 4.16 -5.75
C PHE A 509 20.75 3.93 -5.59
N PRO A 510 21.32 2.75 -5.86
CA PRO A 510 22.77 2.55 -5.77
C PRO A 510 23.56 3.51 -6.65
N ALA A 511 23.07 3.80 -7.86
CA ALA A 511 23.73 4.72 -8.79
C ALA A 511 23.77 6.16 -8.25
N HIS A 512 22.64 6.65 -7.70
CA HIS A 512 22.59 7.99 -7.13
C HIS A 512 23.29 8.11 -5.79
N ILE A 513 23.26 7.08 -4.94
CA ILE A 513 24.04 7.02 -3.70
C ILE A 513 25.55 7.11 -4.03
N ALA A 514 26.04 6.34 -5.00
CA ALA A 514 27.43 6.38 -5.44
C ALA A 514 27.81 7.76 -6.02
N ARG A 515 26.92 8.37 -6.82
CA ARG A 515 27.10 9.71 -7.36
C ARG A 515 27.18 10.75 -6.25
N VAL A 516 26.22 10.77 -5.33
CA VAL A 516 26.21 11.72 -4.21
C VAL A 516 27.45 11.53 -3.34
N ARG A 517 27.86 10.28 -3.07
CA ARG A 517 29.08 9.99 -2.32
C ARG A 517 30.32 10.61 -2.97
N SER A 518 30.40 10.71 -4.29
CA SER A 518 31.50 11.39 -4.99
C SER A 518 31.50 12.92 -4.80
N LEU A 519 30.42 13.48 -4.27
CA LEU A 519 30.26 14.92 -4.01
C LEU A 519 30.46 15.29 -2.55
N LEU A 520 30.69 14.33 -1.67
CA LEU A 520 30.87 14.57 -0.23
C LEU A 520 32.07 15.43 0.08
N GLY A 521 32.09 16.03 1.28
CA GLY A 521 33.18 16.85 1.80
C GLY A 521 33.22 18.28 1.26
N ARG A 522 32.23 18.71 0.46
CA ARG A 522 32.18 20.10 -0.03
C ARG A 522 31.82 21.08 1.08
N THR A 523 32.24 22.35 0.90
CA THR A 523 31.82 23.44 1.77
C THR A 523 30.62 24.15 1.17
N TYR A 524 29.58 24.34 2.01
CA TYR A 524 28.30 24.98 1.67
C TYR A 524 28.23 26.35 2.35
N PRO A 525 28.08 27.45 1.60
CA PRO A 525 27.99 28.79 2.16
C PRO A 525 26.59 29.10 2.69
N LEU A 526 26.41 30.24 3.33
CA LEU A 526 25.09 30.87 3.51
C LEU A 526 24.58 31.39 2.18
N TYR A 527 23.26 31.59 2.07
CA TYR A 527 22.65 32.26 0.91
C TYR A 527 21.80 33.43 1.39
N VAL A 528 22.28 34.65 1.14
CA VAL A 528 21.69 35.88 1.65
C VAL A 528 21.55 36.89 0.51
N GLY A 529 20.36 37.46 0.30
CA GLY A 529 20.12 38.47 -0.69
C GLY A 529 20.48 38.05 -2.15
N GLY A 530 20.36 36.73 -2.45
CA GLY A 530 20.71 36.18 -3.76
C GLY A 530 22.22 35.88 -3.95
N ARG A 531 23.02 35.96 -2.90
CA ARG A 531 24.47 35.75 -2.93
C ARG A 531 24.90 34.67 -1.94
N GLU A 532 25.94 33.93 -2.31
CA GLU A 532 26.65 33.02 -1.43
C GLU A 532 27.56 33.81 -0.48
N VAL A 533 27.49 33.54 0.81
CA VAL A 533 28.30 34.19 1.87
C VAL A 533 29.05 33.13 2.64
N ALA A 534 30.38 33.17 2.58
CA ALA A 534 31.25 32.28 3.34
C ALA A 534 31.51 32.85 4.73
N THR A 535 31.57 31.99 5.75
CA THR A 535 32.00 32.30 7.12
C THR A 535 33.11 31.38 7.54
N ASN A 536 33.86 31.75 8.57
CA ASN A 536 34.98 30.93 9.10
C ASN A 536 34.50 29.86 10.10
N ASP A 537 33.29 30.00 10.66
CA ASP A 537 32.74 29.02 11.58
C ASP A 537 32.05 27.94 10.74
N LEU A 538 32.60 26.73 10.76
CA LEU A 538 32.15 25.58 9.96
C LEU A 538 31.56 24.49 10.85
N LEU A 539 30.48 23.87 10.39
CA LEU A 539 29.85 22.69 11.01
C LEU A 539 30.04 21.49 10.07
N PRO A 540 30.72 20.41 10.50
CA PRO A 540 30.67 19.16 9.74
C PRO A 540 29.30 18.50 9.85
N SER A 541 28.71 18.19 8.71
CA SER A 541 27.56 17.26 8.61
C SER A 541 28.14 15.88 8.35
N VAL A 542 27.70 14.87 9.10
CA VAL A 542 28.25 13.50 9.04
C VAL A 542 27.17 12.48 8.73
N ASN A 543 27.56 11.34 8.14
CA ASN A 543 26.66 10.21 7.92
C ASN A 543 26.43 9.47 9.25
N PRO A 544 25.18 9.39 9.78
CA PRO A 544 24.92 8.75 11.06
C PRO A 544 25.19 7.23 11.05
N ASN A 545 25.15 6.58 9.88
CA ASN A 545 25.50 5.16 9.72
C ASN A 545 27.04 4.95 9.74
N ARG A 546 27.79 6.01 9.47
CA ARG A 546 29.25 6.00 9.42
C ARG A 546 29.78 7.39 9.82
N PRO A 547 29.85 7.76 11.12
CA PRO A 547 30.21 9.10 11.59
C PRO A 547 31.59 9.61 11.13
N SER A 548 32.49 8.72 10.74
CA SER A 548 33.78 9.08 10.10
C SER A 548 33.62 9.66 8.69
N GLU A 549 32.46 9.44 8.01
CA GLU A 549 32.14 9.95 6.67
C GLU A 549 31.53 11.36 6.75
N VAL A 550 32.28 12.37 6.40
CA VAL A 550 31.81 13.78 6.36
C VAL A 550 31.03 14.03 5.08
N VAL A 551 29.75 14.31 5.22
CA VAL A 551 28.83 14.62 4.11
C VAL A 551 29.14 16.00 3.53
N GLY A 552 29.38 16.99 4.38
CA GLY A 552 29.77 18.32 3.96
C GLY A 552 30.21 19.21 5.12
N GLN A 553 30.86 20.32 4.80
CA GLN A 553 31.17 21.41 5.73
C GLN A 553 30.21 22.56 5.47
N VAL A 554 29.55 23.09 6.49
CA VAL A 554 28.56 24.14 6.31
C VAL A 554 28.96 25.39 7.09
N CYS A 555 29.02 26.53 6.41
CA CYS A 555 29.24 27.82 7.02
C CYS A 555 28.12 28.15 7.99
N LEU A 556 28.44 28.61 9.20
CA LEU A 556 27.43 28.99 10.20
C LEU A 556 27.27 30.51 10.25
N ALA A 557 26.02 30.94 10.36
CA ALA A 557 25.64 32.32 10.60
C ALA A 557 25.75 32.67 12.09
N ASP A 558 26.20 33.84 12.39
CA ASP A 558 26.00 34.50 13.69
C ASP A 558 24.89 35.56 13.65
N THR A 559 24.76 36.37 14.67
CA THR A 559 23.73 37.43 14.75
C THR A 559 23.87 38.49 13.65
N LYS A 560 25.04 38.72 13.13
CA LYS A 560 25.30 39.68 12.05
C LYS A 560 24.72 39.17 10.72
N GLU A 561 25.08 37.94 10.32
CA GLU A 561 24.57 37.36 9.06
C GLU A 561 23.03 37.14 9.15
N VAL A 562 22.49 36.84 10.36
CA VAL A 562 21.03 36.79 10.56
C VAL A 562 20.40 38.17 10.34
N ALA A 563 20.98 39.24 10.85
CA ALA A 563 20.50 40.60 10.63
C ALA A 563 20.56 41.00 9.15
N ASP A 564 21.69 40.64 8.45
CA ASP A 564 21.85 40.86 7.01
C ASP A 564 20.78 40.11 6.19
N ALA A 565 20.45 38.86 6.56
CA ALA A 565 19.43 38.05 5.92
C ALA A 565 18.01 38.63 6.14
N ILE A 566 17.70 39.09 7.35
CA ILE A 566 16.42 39.74 7.67
C ILE A 566 16.30 41.04 6.87
N ALA A 567 17.36 41.86 6.80
CA ALA A 567 17.38 43.09 6.01
C ALA A 567 17.13 42.79 4.52
N ALA A 568 17.85 41.81 3.93
CA ALA A 568 17.64 41.40 2.56
C ALA A 568 16.19 40.90 2.29
N ALA A 569 15.61 40.14 3.23
CA ALA A 569 14.22 39.68 3.14
C ALA A 569 13.22 40.85 3.23
N ARG A 570 13.44 41.79 4.17
CA ARG A 570 12.63 43.00 4.31
C ARG A 570 12.66 43.86 3.06
N ASP A 571 13.84 44.07 2.48
CA ASP A 571 14.02 44.90 1.28
C ASP A 571 13.40 44.26 0.04
N ALA A 572 13.38 42.92 -0.06
CA ALA A 572 12.72 42.19 -1.14
C ALA A 572 11.18 42.14 -0.99
N PHE A 573 10.66 42.24 0.25
CA PHE A 573 9.23 42.02 0.55
C PHE A 573 8.26 42.88 -0.22
N PRO A 574 8.42 44.22 -0.39
CA PRO A 574 7.42 45.05 -1.09
C PRO A 574 7.18 44.59 -2.52
N ALA A 575 8.24 44.33 -3.28
CA ALA A 575 8.14 43.85 -4.65
C ALA A 575 7.52 42.45 -4.74
N TRP A 576 7.86 41.56 -3.79
CA TRP A 576 7.33 40.24 -3.73
C TRP A 576 5.85 40.20 -3.31
N ARG A 577 5.47 41.01 -2.33
CA ARG A 577 4.07 41.20 -1.93
C ARG A 577 3.20 41.59 -3.11
N ASP A 578 3.65 42.57 -3.93
CA ASP A 578 2.91 43.14 -5.04
C ASP A 578 2.96 42.24 -6.31
N THR A 579 3.74 41.14 -6.27
CA THR A 579 3.75 40.12 -7.34
C THR A 579 2.43 39.35 -7.36
N ASP A 580 1.85 39.19 -8.55
CA ASP A 580 0.59 38.45 -8.72
C ASP A 580 0.65 37.04 -8.14
N PRO A 581 -0.40 36.56 -7.44
CA PRO A 581 -0.45 35.23 -6.83
C PRO A 581 -0.18 34.09 -7.81
N ARG A 582 -0.64 34.18 -9.05
CA ARG A 582 -0.37 33.20 -10.11
C ARG A 582 1.12 33.14 -10.46
N THR A 583 1.75 34.30 -10.60
CA THR A 583 3.21 34.38 -10.85
C THR A 583 4.00 33.77 -9.71
N ARG A 584 3.62 34.02 -8.43
CA ARG A 584 4.25 33.36 -7.27
C ARG A 584 4.06 31.84 -7.29
N ALA A 585 2.88 31.36 -7.68
CA ALA A 585 2.61 29.94 -7.84
C ALA A 585 3.46 29.28 -8.94
N GLU A 586 3.76 29.99 -10.04
CA GLU A 586 4.61 29.48 -11.13
C GLU A 586 6.05 29.18 -10.66
N TYR A 587 6.60 29.95 -9.73
CA TYR A 587 7.91 29.65 -9.13
C TYR A 587 7.89 28.33 -8.37
N LEU A 588 6.81 28.05 -7.61
CA LEU A 588 6.66 26.77 -6.91
C LEU A 588 6.54 25.61 -7.89
N LEU A 589 5.76 25.77 -8.96
CA LEU A 589 5.60 24.72 -9.97
C LEU A 589 6.92 24.41 -10.69
N LYS A 590 7.76 25.44 -10.95
CA LYS A 590 9.11 25.26 -11.50
C LYS A 590 10.02 24.52 -10.53
N ALA A 591 9.99 24.89 -9.23
CA ALA A 591 10.73 24.18 -8.19
C ALA A 591 10.28 22.72 -8.04
N ALA A 592 8.97 22.44 -8.15
CA ALA A 592 8.43 21.09 -8.18
C ALA A 592 8.97 20.27 -9.37
N GLY A 593 9.04 20.90 -10.56
CA GLY A 593 9.63 20.28 -11.76
C GLY A 593 11.11 19.94 -11.56
N ALA A 594 11.90 20.86 -11.00
CA ALA A 594 13.31 20.65 -10.67
C ALA A 594 13.50 19.52 -9.65
N ALA A 595 12.72 19.51 -8.56
CA ALA A 595 12.76 18.46 -7.55
C ALA A 595 12.42 17.08 -8.13
N ARG A 596 11.38 17.01 -9.00
CA ARG A 596 10.97 15.77 -9.68
C ARG A 596 12.07 15.23 -10.58
N GLY A 597 12.80 16.10 -11.29
CA GLY A 597 13.95 15.71 -12.12
C GLY A 597 15.14 15.16 -11.33
N ARG A 598 15.22 15.47 -10.03
CA ARG A 598 16.32 15.09 -9.12
C ARG A 598 15.89 14.17 -7.98
N ILE A 599 14.73 13.52 -8.06
CA ILE A 599 14.10 12.83 -6.92
C ILE A 599 15.01 11.76 -6.29
N PHE A 600 15.70 10.93 -7.08
CA PHE A 600 16.63 9.92 -6.57
C PHE A 600 17.91 10.52 -5.99
N GLU A 601 18.40 11.63 -6.56
CA GLU A 601 19.56 12.36 -6.02
C GLU A 601 19.23 12.98 -4.67
N LEU A 602 18.07 13.66 -4.55
CA LEU A 602 17.61 14.26 -3.30
C LEU A 602 17.33 13.20 -2.23
N ALA A 603 16.82 12.02 -2.62
CA ALA A 603 16.67 10.87 -1.72
C ALA A 603 18.04 10.35 -1.27
N ALA A 604 19.03 10.24 -2.17
CA ALA A 604 20.39 9.78 -1.82
C ALA A 604 21.07 10.71 -0.82
N TRP A 605 20.91 12.04 -0.93
CA TRP A 605 21.39 12.98 0.08
C TRP A 605 20.81 12.68 1.48
N GLN A 606 19.51 12.35 1.59
CA GLN A 606 18.87 12.03 2.86
C GLN A 606 19.31 10.67 3.43
N ILE A 607 19.60 9.69 2.57
CA ILE A 607 20.15 8.39 3.00
C ILE A 607 21.51 8.61 3.69
N LEU A 608 22.35 9.47 3.08
CA LEU A 608 23.70 9.72 3.58
C LEU A 608 23.76 10.72 4.74
N GLU A 609 22.95 11.80 4.73
CA GLU A 609 23.03 12.85 5.76
C GLU A 609 22.25 12.52 7.03
N ILE A 610 21.14 11.74 6.95
CA ILE A 610 20.28 11.48 8.11
C ILE A 610 19.88 10.01 8.28
N GLY A 611 20.42 9.10 7.49
CA GLY A 611 20.19 7.66 7.67
C GLY A 611 18.77 7.18 7.35
N LYS A 612 18.07 7.83 6.42
CA LYS A 612 16.75 7.36 5.97
C LYS A 612 16.86 6.14 5.06
N GLN A 613 15.95 5.16 5.22
CA GLN A 613 15.79 4.05 4.29
C GLN A 613 15.32 4.57 2.91
N TRP A 614 15.53 3.80 1.86
CA TRP A 614 15.26 4.20 0.47
C TRP A 614 13.82 4.68 0.23
N ASP A 615 12.84 3.90 0.68
CA ASP A 615 11.43 4.24 0.55
C ASP A 615 11.05 5.49 1.35
N GLN A 616 11.62 5.67 2.55
CA GLN A 616 11.39 6.83 3.42
C GLN A 616 12.05 8.09 2.85
N ALA A 617 13.24 7.98 2.28
CA ALA A 617 13.94 9.09 1.64
C ALA A 617 13.21 9.56 0.38
N TYR A 618 12.74 8.62 -0.46
CA TYR A 618 11.95 8.94 -1.64
C TYR A 618 10.62 9.60 -1.27
N ALA A 619 9.92 9.06 -0.27
CA ALA A 619 8.64 9.60 0.18
C ALA A 619 8.75 11.05 0.70
N ASP A 620 9.86 11.41 1.36
CA ASP A 620 10.13 12.78 1.80
C ASP A 620 10.28 13.73 0.59
N VAL A 621 10.99 13.32 -0.46
CA VAL A 621 11.11 14.15 -1.68
C VAL A 621 9.75 14.28 -2.39
N ALA A 622 8.99 13.18 -2.48
CA ALA A 622 7.65 13.20 -3.08
C ALA A 622 6.70 14.14 -2.32
N GLU A 623 6.74 14.12 -0.99
CA GLU A 623 5.95 15.04 -0.15
C GLU A 623 6.39 16.50 -0.33
N ALA A 624 7.68 16.79 -0.50
CA ALA A 624 8.16 18.13 -0.81
C ALA A 624 7.61 18.65 -2.15
N ILE A 625 7.55 17.78 -3.17
CA ILE A 625 6.94 18.10 -4.48
C ILE A 625 5.44 18.34 -4.30
N ASP A 626 4.76 17.51 -3.52
CA ASP A 626 3.33 17.66 -3.24
C ASP A 626 3.01 19.00 -2.59
N PHE A 627 3.79 19.45 -1.61
CA PHE A 627 3.61 20.79 -1.01
C PHE A 627 3.74 21.91 -2.04
N LEU A 628 4.74 21.88 -2.90
CA LEU A 628 4.94 22.86 -3.94
C LEU A 628 3.76 22.91 -4.91
N GLU A 629 3.31 21.75 -5.39
CA GLU A 629 2.20 21.61 -6.34
C GLU A 629 0.84 22.01 -5.72
N TYR A 630 0.60 21.59 -4.47
CA TYR A 630 -0.65 21.84 -3.78
C TYR A 630 -0.79 23.30 -3.38
N TYR A 631 0.23 23.89 -2.75
CA TYR A 631 0.17 25.28 -2.31
C TYR A 631 0.17 26.28 -3.48
N ALA A 632 0.78 25.95 -4.61
CA ALA A 632 0.64 26.74 -5.83
C ALA A 632 -0.84 26.84 -6.25
N ARG A 633 -1.57 25.71 -6.27
CA ARG A 633 -3.00 25.69 -6.62
C ARG A 633 -3.88 26.38 -5.59
N GLU A 634 -3.60 26.16 -4.30
CA GLU A 634 -4.35 26.79 -3.22
C GLU A 634 -4.17 28.31 -3.19
N MET A 635 -2.97 28.83 -3.51
CA MET A 635 -2.75 30.28 -3.58
C MET A 635 -3.46 30.91 -4.77
N ILE A 636 -3.50 30.23 -5.92
CA ILE A 636 -4.31 30.70 -7.06
C ILE A 636 -5.79 30.79 -6.67
N ARG A 637 -6.31 29.78 -5.92
CA ARG A 637 -7.70 29.80 -5.41
C ARG A 637 -7.95 30.93 -4.40
N LEU A 638 -7.00 31.17 -3.49
CA LEU A 638 -7.13 32.18 -2.42
C LEU A 638 -6.78 33.61 -2.89
N GLY A 639 -6.05 33.74 -3.99
CA GLY A 639 -5.62 35.03 -4.52
C GLY A 639 -6.73 35.86 -5.20
N GLU A 640 -7.86 35.22 -5.52
CA GLU A 640 -9.01 35.89 -6.09
C GLU A 640 -9.81 36.63 -4.98
N PRO A 641 -9.98 37.97 -5.09
CA PRO A 641 -10.83 38.72 -4.15
C PRO A 641 -12.28 38.19 -4.18
N ARG A 642 -12.84 37.96 -3.03
CA ARG A 642 -14.23 37.52 -2.91
C ARG A 642 -15.14 38.74 -2.68
N ARG A 643 -16.16 38.87 -3.48
CA ARG A 643 -17.24 39.83 -3.21
C ARG A 643 -18.07 39.33 -2.02
N ILE A 644 -18.30 40.16 -1.04
CA ILE A 644 -19.08 39.88 0.15
C ILE A 644 -20.12 41.01 0.39
N GLY A 645 -21.25 40.67 1.03
CA GLY A 645 -22.26 41.65 1.44
C GLY A 645 -22.74 42.50 0.27
N HIS A 646 -23.67 41.97 -0.52
CA HIS A 646 -24.28 42.71 -1.64
C HIS A 646 -25.18 43.81 -1.13
N SER A 647 -24.76 45.06 -1.30
CA SER A 647 -25.53 46.25 -0.97
C SER A 647 -25.47 47.24 -2.12
N PRO A 648 -26.59 47.82 -2.54
CA PRO A 648 -26.59 48.83 -3.60
C PRO A 648 -25.71 50.00 -3.27
N GLY A 649 -24.90 50.44 -4.22
CA GLY A 649 -24.00 51.58 -4.03
C GLY A 649 -22.70 51.24 -3.28
N GLU A 650 -22.47 49.97 -2.93
CA GLU A 650 -21.24 49.50 -2.30
C GLU A 650 -20.60 48.35 -3.09
N LEU A 651 -19.31 48.39 -3.24
CA LEU A 651 -18.49 47.29 -3.74
C LEU A 651 -17.57 46.80 -2.61
N ASN A 652 -17.88 45.65 -2.08
CA ASN A 652 -17.21 45.06 -0.92
C ASN A 652 -16.36 43.87 -1.36
N HIS A 653 -15.05 43.97 -1.13
CA HIS A 653 -14.13 42.88 -1.44
C HIS A 653 -13.41 42.38 -0.19
N TYR A 654 -13.29 41.07 -0.07
CA TYR A 654 -12.52 40.35 0.95
C TYR A 654 -11.37 39.60 0.30
N PHE A 655 -10.15 39.84 0.72
CA PHE A 655 -8.94 39.22 0.17
C PHE A 655 -7.86 39.08 1.23
N TYR A 656 -6.76 38.42 0.88
CA TYR A 656 -5.69 38.11 1.80
C TYR A 656 -4.40 38.82 1.39
N GLU A 657 -3.66 39.34 2.38
CA GLU A 657 -2.35 39.98 2.20
C GLU A 657 -1.27 39.26 3.02
N PRO A 658 0.00 39.17 2.52
CA PRO A 658 1.12 38.63 3.27
C PRO A 658 1.47 39.49 4.48
N ARG A 659 2.11 38.86 5.47
CA ARG A 659 2.45 39.51 6.74
C ARG A 659 3.78 40.27 6.76
N GLY A 660 4.77 39.84 5.94
CA GLY A 660 6.11 40.41 5.93
C GLY A 660 7.22 39.37 5.86
N VAL A 661 8.23 39.52 6.72
CA VAL A 661 9.33 38.55 6.79
C VAL A 661 8.94 37.37 7.68
N ALA A 662 9.07 36.17 7.14
CA ALA A 662 8.81 34.91 7.83
C ALA A 662 10.12 34.22 8.24
N ALA A 663 10.28 33.92 9.52
CA ALA A 663 11.31 33.02 9.99
C ALA A 663 10.79 31.57 9.89
N VAL A 664 11.48 30.71 9.13
CA VAL A 664 11.16 29.29 9.03
C VAL A 664 12.25 28.49 9.73
N ILE A 665 11.86 27.75 10.78
CA ILE A 665 12.78 26.97 11.61
C ILE A 665 12.37 25.50 11.50
N ALA A 666 13.16 24.69 10.79
CA ALA A 666 12.82 23.35 10.39
C ALA A 666 13.51 22.26 11.22
N PRO A 667 12.91 21.05 11.31
CA PRO A 667 13.46 19.89 11.96
C PRO A 667 14.41 19.11 11.01
N TRP A 668 15.04 18.09 11.55
CA TRP A 668 15.98 17.24 10.82
C TRP A 668 15.34 15.93 10.28
N ASN A 669 14.21 15.52 10.82
CA ASN A 669 13.66 14.18 10.52
C ASN A 669 12.93 14.08 9.17
N PHE A 670 12.33 15.16 8.69
CA PHE A 670 11.82 15.35 7.33
C PHE A 670 12.44 16.61 6.74
N PRO A 671 13.74 16.56 6.44
CA PRO A 671 14.54 17.78 6.23
C PRO A 671 14.19 18.50 4.94
N LEU A 672 13.67 17.76 3.93
CA LEU A 672 13.22 18.34 2.67
C LEU A 672 11.72 18.67 2.72
N ALA A 673 10.85 17.71 3.07
CA ALA A 673 9.40 17.88 3.00
C ALA A 673 8.89 18.96 3.96
N ILE A 674 9.22 18.88 5.26
CA ILE A 674 8.71 19.85 6.25
C ILE A 674 9.32 21.23 5.99
N SER A 675 10.62 21.30 5.66
CA SER A 675 11.26 22.56 5.26
C SER A 675 10.56 23.18 4.06
N MET A 676 10.35 22.41 3.01
CA MET A 676 9.69 22.86 1.78
C MET A 676 8.22 23.25 2.07
N GLY A 677 7.48 22.50 2.88
CA GLY A 677 6.09 22.80 3.24
C GLY A 677 5.95 24.17 3.92
N MET A 678 6.80 24.49 4.89
CA MET A 678 6.77 25.79 5.55
C MET A 678 7.30 26.92 4.68
N VAL A 679 8.42 26.71 3.97
CA VAL A 679 9.03 27.70 3.09
C VAL A 679 8.11 28.04 1.91
N SER A 680 7.56 27.02 1.23
CA SER A 680 6.69 27.23 0.07
C SER A 680 5.38 27.91 0.46
N ALA A 681 4.80 27.59 1.63
CA ALA A 681 3.61 28.27 2.15
C ALA A 681 3.89 29.78 2.39
N ALA A 682 5.03 30.12 3.00
CA ALA A 682 5.43 31.48 3.22
C ALA A 682 5.69 32.24 1.90
N ILE A 683 6.43 31.62 0.98
CA ILE A 683 6.79 32.25 -0.31
C ILE A 683 5.55 32.51 -1.17
N VAL A 684 4.70 31.50 -1.38
CA VAL A 684 3.55 31.61 -2.29
C VAL A 684 2.51 32.60 -1.81
N THR A 685 2.37 32.75 -0.48
CA THR A 685 1.48 33.75 0.13
C THR A 685 2.03 35.19 0.04
N GLY A 686 3.26 35.37 -0.46
CA GLY A 686 3.87 36.67 -0.71
C GLY A 686 4.79 37.16 0.41
N ASN A 687 5.08 36.34 1.40
CA ASN A 687 6.10 36.64 2.42
C ASN A 687 7.51 36.38 1.89
N SER A 688 8.52 37.10 2.38
CA SER A 688 9.92 36.78 2.21
C SER A 688 10.40 35.91 3.37
N VAL A 689 11.39 35.06 3.14
CA VAL A 689 11.75 33.97 4.05
C VAL A 689 13.20 34.08 4.50
N VAL A 690 13.41 33.92 5.81
CA VAL A 690 14.68 33.61 6.45
C VAL A 690 14.60 32.18 6.97
N PHE A 691 15.29 31.25 6.31
CA PHE A 691 15.22 29.81 6.58
C PHE A 691 16.41 29.34 7.39
N LYS A 692 16.10 28.83 8.59
CA LYS A 692 17.05 28.16 9.47
C LYS A 692 16.82 26.65 9.43
N PRO A 693 17.68 25.88 8.70
CA PRO A 693 17.61 24.42 8.74
C PRO A 693 18.02 23.86 10.10
N SER A 694 17.76 22.58 10.34
CA SER A 694 18.40 21.87 11.44
C SER A 694 19.91 21.78 11.24
N GLY A 695 20.68 21.82 12.34
CA GLY A 695 22.14 21.59 12.31
C GLY A 695 22.53 20.15 11.94
N LEU A 696 21.58 19.19 11.95
CA LEU A 696 21.83 17.79 11.56
C LEU A 696 21.60 17.53 10.07
N THR A 697 20.94 18.44 9.36
CA THR A 697 20.61 18.27 7.95
C THR A 697 20.79 19.57 7.14
N PRO A 698 21.93 20.26 7.31
CA PRO A 698 22.13 21.53 6.63
C PRO A 698 22.42 21.35 5.14
N VAL A 699 23.05 20.24 4.70
CA VAL A 699 23.32 19.99 3.27
C VAL A 699 22.04 19.75 2.50
N ILE A 700 21.05 19.03 3.08
CA ILE A 700 19.71 18.92 2.50
C ILE A 700 19.03 20.29 2.48
N GLY A 701 19.20 21.11 3.53
CA GLY A 701 18.74 22.49 3.54
C GLY A 701 19.31 23.32 2.38
N TRP A 702 20.55 23.10 1.97
CA TRP A 702 21.15 23.72 0.78
C TRP A 702 20.47 23.29 -0.51
N GLN A 703 19.94 22.07 -0.60
CA GLN A 703 19.21 21.62 -1.80
C GLN A 703 17.98 22.51 -2.09
N LEU A 704 17.34 23.08 -1.04
CA LEU A 704 16.27 24.07 -1.26
C LEU A 704 16.78 25.32 -1.97
N VAL A 705 18.00 25.78 -1.62
CA VAL A 705 18.63 26.93 -2.32
C VAL A 705 18.78 26.63 -3.81
N GLU A 706 19.30 25.44 -4.12
CA GLU A 706 19.50 25.04 -5.52
C GLU A 706 18.17 24.96 -6.29
N LEU A 707 17.14 24.36 -5.70
CA LEU A 707 15.83 24.23 -6.31
C LEU A 707 15.18 25.60 -6.58
N PHE A 708 15.26 26.55 -5.63
CA PHE A 708 14.70 27.89 -5.83
C PHE A 708 15.54 28.76 -6.78
N ARG A 709 16.86 28.57 -6.81
CA ARG A 709 17.73 29.20 -7.83
C ARG A 709 17.38 28.71 -9.23
N GLU A 710 17.20 27.41 -9.41
CA GLU A 710 16.79 26.80 -10.68
C GLU A 710 15.38 27.28 -11.12
N ALA A 711 14.48 27.46 -10.16
CA ALA A 711 13.16 28.05 -10.42
C ALA A 711 13.21 29.54 -10.77
N GLY A 712 14.35 30.22 -10.54
CA GLY A 712 14.55 31.63 -10.83
C GLY A 712 13.93 32.58 -9.80
N LEU A 713 13.77 32.14 -8.53
CA LEU A 713 13.17 32.95 -7.46
C LEU A 713 13.96 34.26 -7.27
N PRO A 714 13.30 35.43 -7.12
CA PRO A 714 14.00 36.72 -7.00
C PRO A 714 14.90 36.78 -5.75
N ALA A 715 16.01 37.49 -5.88
CA ALA A 715 16.98 37.68 -4.79
C ALA A 715 16.33 38.27 -3.54
N GLY A 716 16.68 37.76 -2.35
CA GLY A 716 16.17 38.22 -1.06
C GLY A 716 14.82 37.62 -0.66
N VAL A 717 14.04 37.03 -1.58
CA VAL A 717 12.77 36.36 -1.24
C VAL A 717 13.02 35.10 -0.36
N PHE A 718 14.12 34.40 -0.62
CA PHE A 718 14.56 33.24 0.17
C PHE A 718 16.01 33.43 0.60
N ASN A 719 16.27 33.28 1.93
CA ASN A 719 17.59 33.40 2.53
C ASN A 719 17.83 32.17 3.41
N TYR A 720 18.97 31.50 3.22
CA TYR A 720 19.38 30.28 3.94
C TYR A 720 20.49 30.59 4.92
N ILE A 721 20.23 30.36 6.21
CA ILE A 721 21.10 30.73 7.33
C ILE A 721 21.26 29.57 8.33
N PRO A 722 22.01 28.52 8.03
CA PRO A 722 22.35 27.53 9.04
C PRO A 722 23.15 28.19 10.17
N GLY A 723 22.90 27.76 11.41
CA GLY A 723 23.56 28.35 12.57
C GLY A 723 23.18 27.67 13.87
N ARG A 724 23.97 27.83 14.91
CA ARG A 724 23.72 27.29 16.23
C ARG A 724 22.54 28.00 16.90
N SER A 725 21.52 27.25 17.30
CA SER A 725 20.32 27.81 17.95
C SER A 725 20.63 28.59 19.22
N SER A 726 21.69 28.22 19.93
CA SER A 726 22.18 28.95 21.14
C SER A 726 22.77 30.35 20.85
N VAL A 727 23.20 30.58 19.59
CA VAL A 727 23.78 31.87 19.16
C VAL A 727 22.73 32.75 18.50
N MET A 728 21.99 32.20 17.54
CA MET A 728 21.12 32.98 16.67
C MET A 728 19.62 32.81 16.94
N GLY A 729 19.22 31.77 17.67
CA GLY A 729 17.82 31.37 17.75
C GLY A 729 16.92 32.43 18.38
N ASP A 730 17.30 32.93 19.53
CA ASP A 730 16.57 34.00 20.24
C ASP A 730 16.60 35.31 19.45
N PHE A 731 17.74 35.67 18.85
CA PHE A 731 17.88 36.88 18.07
C PHE A 731 16.94 36.87 16.85
N LEU A 732 16.83 35.76 16.14
CA LEU A 732 15.91 35.58 15.01
C LEU A 732 14.45 35.71 15.43
N VAL A 733 14.06 35.09 16.53
CA VAL A 733 12.66 35.12 17.03
C VAL A 733 12.29 36.52 17.55
N ASP A 734 13.19 37.20 18.22
CA ASP A 734 12.93 38.53 18.84
C ASP A 734 13.00 39.68 17.82
N HIS A 735 13.65 39.50 16.68
CA HIS A 735 13.90 40.58 15.74
C HIS A 735 12.60 41.30 15.32
N PRO A 736 12.54 42.66 15.41
CA PRO A 736 11.31 43.42 15.19
C PRO A 736 10.72 43.27 13.77
N ASP A 737 11.54 43.04 12.76
CA ASP A 737 11.11 42.88 11.36
C ASP A 737 10.52 41.48 11.06
N ILE A 738 10.67 40.50 11.95
CA ILE A 738 10.03 39.20 11.80
C ILE A 738 8.54 39.30 12.18
N SER A 739 7.67 39.05 11.23
CA SER A 739 6.20 39.14 11.38
C SER A 739 5.54 37.78 11.59
N LEU A 740 6.20 36.69 11.12
CA LEU A 740 5.68 35.33 11.16
C LEU A 740 6.80 34.36 11.50
N ILE A 741 6.49 33.35 12.31
CA ILE A 741 7.41 32.26 12.61
C ILE A 741 6.69 30.94 12.29
N ALA A 742 7.25 30.15 11.39
CA ALA A 742 6.82 28.78 11.12
C ALA A 742 7.87 27.83 11.71
N PHE A 743 7.44 27.00 12.62
CA PHE A 743 8.31 26.12 13.41
C PHE A 743 7.80 24.69 13.42
N THR A 744 8.70 23.72 13.22
CA THR A 744 8.46 22.32 13.54
C THR A 744 9.62 21.79 14.34
N GLY A 745 9.35 21.14 15.50
CA GLY A 745 10.40 20.62 16.37
C GLY A 745 9.88 20.17 17.74
N SER A 746 10.76 20.24 18.76
CA SER A 746 10.39 19.82 20.12
C SER A 746 9.39 20.77 20.80
N VAL A 747 8.55 20.22 21.68
CA VAL A 747 7.57 21.00 22.48
C VAL A 747 8.25 22.11 23.26
N GLU A 748 9.40 21.82 23.88
CA GLU A 748 10.14 22.79 24.67
C GLU A 748 10.58 24.01 23.85
N THR A 749 11.14 23.77 22.67
CA THR A 749 11.57 24.83 21.73
C THR A 749 10.35 25.59 21.19
N GLY A 750 9.28 24.90 20.83
CA GLY A 750 8.05 25.53 20.32
C GLY A 750 7.40 26.47 21.35
N LEU A 751 7.27 26.03 22.60
CA LEU A 751 6.74 26.87 23.70
C LEU A 751 7.64 28.07 23.99
N ARG A 752 8.99 27.91 23.93
CA ARG A 752 9.93 29.04 24.08
C ARG A 752 9.76 30.05 22.94
N ILE A 753 9.60 29.60 21.69
CA ILE A 753 9.35 30.50 20.56
C ILE A 753 8.03 31.26 20.75
N ILE A 754 6.95 30.58 21.14
CA ILE A 754 5.64 31.20 21.39
C ILE A 754 5.75 32.26 22.48
N GLU A 755 6.40 31.94 23.62
CA GLU A 755 6.61 32.88 24.72
C GLU A 755 7.36 34.14 24.28
N ARG A 756 8.46 33.95 23.52
CA ARG A 756 9.30 35.08 23.05
C ARG A 756 8.56 35.91 21.99
N ALA A 757 7.88 35.27 21.04
CA ALA A 757 7.14 35.94 19.98
C ALA A 757 5.97 36.80 20.53
N ALA A 758 5.44 36.49 21.72
CA ALA A 758 4.42 37.27 22.38
C ALA A 758 4.93 38.61 22.99
N LYS A 759 6.25 38.77 23.13
CA LYS A 759 6.84 40.01 23.63
C LYS A 759 7.02 41.01 22.48
N VAL A 760 6.57 42.24 22.71
CA VAL A 760 6.74 43.31 21.70
C VAL A 760 8.10 43.97 21.92
N HIS A 761 8.88 44.06 20.85
CA HIS A 761 10.23 44.66 20.85
C HIS A 761 10.21 46.08 20.26
N PRO A 762 11.12 46.98 20.63
CA PRO A 762 11.21 48.30 20.06
C PRO A 762 11.36 48.26 18.52
N GLY A 763 10.53 49.05 17.83
CA GLY A 763 10.52 49.08 16.34
C GLY A 763 9.68 48.00 15.68
N GLN A 764 9.06 47.10 16.44
CA GLN A 764 8.18 46.05 15.91
C GLN A 764 6.84 46.67 15.45
N ALA A 765 6.52 46.44 14.16
CA ALA A 765 5.28 46.98 13.56
C ALA A 765 4.10 46.01 13.59
N ASN A 766 4.33 44.71 13.72
CA ASN A 766 3.32 43.67 13.66
C ASN A 766 3.31 42.79 14.89
N VAL A 767 2.13 42.34 15.30
CA VAL A 767 2.02 41.23 16.27
C VAL A 767 2.49 39.96 15.56
N LYS A 768 3.53 39.30 16.10
CA LYS A 768 4.07 38.09 15.50
C LYS A 768 3.07 36.96 15.56
N ARG A 769 2.93 36.21 14.46
CA ARG A 769 2.17 34.97 14.41
C ARG A 769 3.13 33.80 14.49
N VAL A 770 2.76 32.76 15.24
CA VAL A 770 3.53 31.52 15.34
C VAL A 770 2.67 30.36 14.83
N VAL A 771 3.17 29.67 13.82
CA VAL A 771 2.63 28.38 13.33
C VAL A 771 3.59 27.31 13.84
N ALA A 772 3.15 26.53 14.84
CA ALA A 772 4.02 25.56 15.50
C ALA A 772 3.41 24.15 15.43
N GLU A 773 4.19 23.21 14.91
CA GLU A 773 3.96 21.77 14.96
C GLU A 773 5.04 21.12 15.81
N MET A 774 4.61 20.30 16.76
CA MET A 774 5.50 19.77 17.81
C MET A 774 5.38 18.25 17.91
N GLY A 775 5.95 17.69 18.97
CA GLY A 775 6.02 16.26 19.19
C GLY A 775 4.71 15.53 19.43
N GLY A 776 4.78 14.22 19.59
CA GLY A 776 3.66 13.34 19.84
C GLY A 776 3.98 12.19 20.79
N LYS A 777 2.94 11.61 21.38
CA LYS A 777 2.99 10.33 22.13
C LYS A 777 1.86 9.44 21.66
N ASN A 778 1.93 9.08 20.42
CA ASN A 778 0.85 8.48 19.66
C ASN A 778 0.55 7.04 20.11
N ALA A 779 -0.71 6.63 20.00
CA ALA A 779 -1.17 5.31 20.38
C ALA A 779 -1.93 4.62 19.25
N ILE A 780 -1.80 3.30 19.19
CA ILE A 780 -2.69 2.43 18.41
C ILE A 780 -3.41 1.50 19.37
N ILE A 781 -4.73 1.39 19.22
CA ILE A 781 -5.58 0.44 19.94
C ILE A 781 -5.74 -0.81 19.09
N ILE A 782 -5.54 -1.98 19.69
CA ILE A 782 -5.80 -3.29 19.10
C ILE A 782 -7.01 -3.89 19.82
N ASP A 783 -8.12 -3.94 19.11
CA ASP A 783 -9.40 -4.46 19.60
C ASP A 783 -9.43 -5.99 19.60
N ASP A 784 -10.41 -6.60 20.27
CA ASP A 784 -10.52 -8.06 20.41
C ASP A 784 -10.95 -8.76 19.11
N ASP A 785 -11.50 -8.01 18.16
CA ASP A 785 -11.89 -8.46 16.82
C ASP A 785 -10.91 -8.05 15.70
N ALA A 786 -9.79 -7.40 16.05
CA ALA A 786 -8.81 -6.93 15.09
C ALA A 786 -8.22 -8.07 14.24
N ASP A 787 -8.01 -7.79 12.93
CA ASP A 787 -7.17 -8.66 12.10
C ASP A 787 -5.71 -8.48 12.49
N LEU A 788 -5.14 -9.49 13.14
CA LEU A 788 -3.76 -9.43 13.60
C LEU A 788 -2.75 -9.52 12.45
N ASP A 789 -3.13 -10.12 11.32
CA ASP A 789 -2.26 -10.24 10.14
C ASP A 789 -2.12 -8.88 9.42
N GLU A 790 -3.14 -8.01 9.52
CA GLU A 790 -3.05 -6.62 9.10
C GLU A 790 -2.44 -5.72 10.18
N ALA A 791 -2.85 -5.89 11.44
CA ALA A 791 -2.46 -5.00 12.52
C ALA A 791 -0.95 -5.04 12.80
N VAL A 792 -0.34 -6.22 12.85
CA VAL A 792 1.08 -6.39 13.21
C VAL A 792 2.04 -5.70 12.24
N PRO A 793 1.97 -5.89 10.89
CA PRO A 793 2.82 -5.16 9.96
C PRO A 793 2.64 -3.64 10.04
N HIS A 794 1.39 -3.17 10.17
CA HIS A 794 1.10 -1.74 10.27
C HIS A 794 1.60 -1.12 11.57
N VAL A 795 1.55 -1.86 12.68
CA VAL A 795 2.14 -1.45 13.97
C VAL A 795 3.66 -1.37 13.86
N LEU A 796 4.31 -2.41 13.30
CA LEU A 796 5.77 -2.43 13.11
C LEU A 796 6.22 -1.22 12.28
N MET A 797 5.56 -0.97 11.15
CA MET A 797 5.83 0.19 10.30
C MET A 797 5.59 1.52 11.02
N SER A 798 4.50 1.63 11.80
CA SER A 798 4.16 2.86 12.52
C SER A 798 5.12 3.17 13.67
N ALA A 799 5.64 2.14 14.34
CA ALA A 799 6.50 2.30 15.50
C ALA A 799 7.98 2.48 15.13
N PHE A 800 8.44 1.76 14.11
CA PHE A 800 9.86 1.59 13.87
C PHE A 800 10.35 2.14 12.52
N GLY A 801 9.43 2.45 11.58
CA GLY A 801 9.81 3.08 10.32
C GLY A 801 10.61 4.37 10.54
N PHE A 802 11.76 4.50 9.89
CA PHE A 802 12.76 5.54 10.13
C PHE A 802 13.19 5.63 11.61
N GLN A 803 13.46 4.46 12.22
CA GLN A 803 13.94 4.29 13.60
C GLN A 803 13.00 4.94 14.66
N GLY A 804 11.70 5.09 14.37
CA GLY A 804 10.74 5.78 15.22
C GLY A 804 10.98 7.29 15.35
N GLN A 805 11.82 7.89 14.53
CA GLN A 805 12.19 9.30 14.53
C GLN A 805 11.16 10.17 13.79
N LYS A 806 9.90 9.94 14.04
CA LYS A 806 8.75 10.66 13.45
C LYS A 806 7.88 11.22 14.57
N CYS A 807 7.41 12.45 14.42
CA CYS A 807 6.40 13.01 15.33
C CYS A 807 5.12 12.16 15.36
N SER A 808 4.79 11.51 14.22
CA SER A 808 3.65 10.61 14.04
C SER A 808 3.92 9.16 14.45
N ALA A 809 5.15 8.78 14.86
CA ALA A 809 5.48 7.39 15.18
C ALA A 809 4.60 6.84 16.31
N CYS A 810 4.20 5.57 16.18
CA CYS A 810 3.50 4.86 17.24
C CYS A 810 4.50 4.54 18.37
N SER A 811 4.26 5.07 19.55
CA SER A 811 5.12 4.79 20.70
C SER A 811 4.40 4.04 21.83
N ARG A 812 3.06 3.87 21.70
CA ARG A 812 2.22 3.13 22.64
C ARG A 812 1.25 2.24 21.87
N ILE A 813 1.22 0.96 22.22
CA ILE A 813 0.17 0.04 21.76
C ILE A 813 -0.70 -0.32 22.94
N ILE A 814 -2.00 -0.17 22.78
CA ILE A 814 -3.01 -0.48 23.79
C ILE A 814 -3.80 -1.68 23.29
N VAL A 815 -3.63 -2.83 23.94
CA VAL A 815 -4.14 -4.11 23.46
C VAL A 815 -5.20 -4.62 24.43
N LEU A 816 -6.37 -5.01 23.91
CA LEU A 816 -7.40 -5.65 24.70
C LEU A 816 -6.93 -7.05 25.15
N ASP A 817 -7.29 -7.40 26.39
CA ASP A 817 -6.87 -8.62 27.09
C ASP A 817 -7.09 -9.90 26.27
N ALA A 818 -8.21 -9.99 25.60
CA ALA A 818 -8.62 -11.16 24.81
C ALA A 818 -7.65 -11.53 23.67
N VAL A 819 -6.93 -10.55 23.12
CA VAL A 819 -6.00 -10.75 21.99
C VAL A 819 -4.54 -10.51 22.36
N TYR A 820 -4.27 -10.06 23.60
CA TYR A 820 -2.95 -9.64 24.05
C TYR A 820 -1.85 -10.67 23.75
N GLY A 821 -2.05 -11.91 24.18
CA GLY A 821 -1.04 -12.97 24.01
C GLY A 821 -0.71 -13.22 22.55
N ARG A 822 -1.73 -13.43 21.70
CA ARG A 822 -1.57 -13.68 20.26
C ARG A 822 -0.94 -12.50 19.53
N PHE A 823 -1.33 -11.26 19.88
CA PHE A 823 -0.77 -10.06 19.26
C PHE A 823 0.71 -9.92 19.60
N ILE A 824 1.11 -10.08 20.88
CA ILE A 824 2.51 -9.96 21.30
C ILE A 824 3.39 -11.02 20.64
N GLU A 825 2.95 -12.28 20.62
CA GLU A 825 3.67 -13.36 19.97
C GLU A 825 3.98 -13.02 18.50
N ARG A 826 2.99 -12.61 17.73
CA ARG A 826 3.15 -12.25 16.31
C ARG A 826 4.00 -10.99 16.11
N LEU A 827 3.81 -9.96 16.95
CA LEU A 827 4.59 -8.73 16.85
C LEU A 827 6.08 -9.00 17.13
N VAL A 828 6.39 -9.77 18.16
CA VAL A 828 7.76 -10.13 18.52
C VAL A 828 8.39 -11.01 17.43
N ALA A 829 7.65 -11.97 16.90
CA ALA A 829 8.13 -12.85 15.85
C ALA A 829 8.47 -12.06 14.57
N MET A 830 7.61 -11.13 14.17
CA MET A 830 7.88 -10.26 13.02
C MET A 830 9.05 -9.30 13.27
N ALA A 831 9.12 -8.70 14.49
CA ALA A 831 10.24 -7.83 14.87
C ALA A 831 11.59 -8.54 14.82
N ARG A 832 11.64 -9.81 15.24
CA ARG A 832 12.84 -10.67 15.21
C ARG A 832 13.38 -10.90 13.80
N ALA A 833 12.49 -10.95 12.80
CA ALA A 833 12.89 -11.14 11.41
C ALA A 833 13.58 -9.90 10.82
N THR A 834 13.40 -8.71 11.41
CA THR A 834 13.97 -7.45 10.89
C THR A 834 15.45 -7.30 11.22
N ARG A 835 16.20 -6.62 10.32
CA ARG A 835 17.62 -6.30 10.52
C ARG A 835 17.83 -4.81 10.85
N VAL A 836 18.77 -4.55 11.77
CA VAL A 836 19.34 -3.22 12.03
C VAL A 836 20.68 -3.13 11.30
N GLY A 837 20.92 -2.05 10.58
CA GLY A 837 22.16 -1.84 9.83
C GLY A 837 22.13 -0.57 8.99
N PRO A 838 23.16 -0.30 8.17
CA PRO A 838 23.23 0.92 7.38
C PRO A 838 22.00 1.12 6.47
N ALA A 839 21.44 2.32 6.46
CA ALA A 839 20.27 2.64 5.64
C ALA A 839 20.49 2.53 4.12
N GLU A 840 21.75 2.46 3.69
CA GLU A 840 22.14 2.20 2.30
C GLU A 840 21.86 0.75 1.86
N ASP A 841 21.84 -0.20 2.81
CA ASP A 841 21.47 -1.59 2.56
C ASP A 841 19.94 -1.72 2.51
N PRO A 842 19.34 -2.05 1.36
CA PRO A 842 17.89 -2.14 1.21
C PRO A 842 17.25 -3.25 2.06
N GLY A 843 18.03 -4.23 2.55
CA GLY A 843 17.58 -5.29 3.45
C GLY A 843 17.58 -4.90 4.93
N CYS A 844 18.08 -3.71 5.31
CA CYS A 844 18.05 -3.20 6.67
C CYS A 844 16.73 -2.43 6.91
N TYR A 845 15.97 -2.89 7.91
CA TYR A 845 14.70 -2.27 8.29
C TYR A 845 14.90 -0.99 9.11
N LEU A 846 15.91 -0.98 10.01
CA LEU A 846 16.30 0.18 10.79
C LEU A 846 17.74 0.60 10.45
N GLY A 847 17.93 1.91 10.28
CA GLY A 847 19.23 2.56 10.18
C GLY A 847 19.78 3.06 11.52
N ALA A 848 20.80 3.91 11.46
CA ALA A 848 21.28 4.67 12.60
C ALA A 848 20.28 5.79 12.98
N VAL A 849 20.25 6.17 14.25
CA VAL A 849 19.56 7.39 14.71
C VAL A 849 20.42 8.63 14.38
N ALA A 850 19.82 9.81 14.50
CA ALA A 850 20.33 11.04 13.91
C ALA A 850 21.74 11.44 14.36
N ASP A 851 22.05 11.28 15.65
CA ASP A 851 23.35 11.64 16.24
C ASP A 851 23.63 10.89 17.55
N GLU A 852 24.80 11.11 18.13
CA GLU A 852 25.24 10.53 19.41
C GLU A 852 24.33 10.95 20.58
N GLN A 853 23.81 12.18 20.58
CA GLN A 853 22.94 12.66 21.66
C GLN A 853 21.58 11.93 21.60
N ALA A 854 21.03 11.72 20.40
CA ALA A 854 19.83 10.91 20.20
C ALA A 854 20.05 9.47 20.65
N GLN A 855 21.19 8.87 20.27
CA GLN A 855 21.57 7.51 20.68
C GLN A 855 21.61 7.38 22.21
N GLN A 856 22.28 8.28 22.89
CA GLN A 856 22.39 8.28 24.37
C GLN A 856 21.01 8.46 25.02
N LYS A 857 20.24 9.45 24.57
CA LYS A 857 18.89 9.71 25.08
C LYS A 857 17.98 8.46 24.95
N ILE A 858 18.00 7.81 23.79
CA ILE A 858 17.18 6.64 23.53
C ILE A 858 17.60 5.46 24.42
N ASN A 859 18.90 5.24 24.58
CA ASN A 859 19.44 4.21 25.48
C ASN A 859 19.05 4.45 26.94
N ASP A 860 19.04 5.72 27.41
CA ASP A 860 18.56 6.08 28.74
C ASP A 860 17.08 5.75 28.92
N TYR A 861 16.24 5.99 27.89
CA TYR A 861 14.83 5.60 27.92
C TYR A 861 14.61 4.10 27.83
N ILE A 862 15.45 3.35 27.10
CA ILE A 862 15.43 1.87 27.10
C ILE A 862 15.75 1.38 28.51
N ALA A 863 16.80 1.92 29.17
CA ALA A 863 17.15 1.56 30.53
C ALA A 863 16.05 1.93 31.55
N LEU A 864 15.37 3.06 31.34
CA LEU A 864 14.21 3.45 32.16
C LEU A 864 13.05 2.48 31.94
N GLY A 865 12.73 2.18 30.68
CA GLY A 865 11.65 1.27 30.34
C GLY A 865 11.82 -0.14 30.91
N LYS A 866 13.09 -0.62 30.93
CA LYS A 866 13.44 -1.90 31.59
C LYS A 866 13.18 -1.90 33.11
N ARG A 867 13.14 -0.74 33.74
CA ARG A 867 12.76 -0.59 35.16
C ARG A 867 11.25 -0.43 35.37
N GLU A 868 10.56 0.15 34.39
CA GLU A 868 9.12 0.40 34.44
C GLU A 868 8.26 -0.79 33.96
N GLY A 869 8.85 -1.68 33.15
CA GLY A 869 8.16 -2.84 32.56
C GLY A 869 9.10 -3.99 32.22
N GLY A 870 8.56 -5.02 31.56
CA GLY A 870 9.30 -6.21 31.09
C GLY A 870 9.68 -6.08 29.63
N VAL A 871 10.94 -6.41 29.27
CA VAL A 871 11.36 -6.48 27.86
C VAL A 871 10.71 -7.68 27.19
N LEU A 872 9.97 -7.43 26.12
CA LEU A 872 9.38 -8.47 25.28
C LEU A 872 10.29 -8.82 24.10
N PHE A 873 11.02 -7.81 23.59
CA PHE A 873 11.97 -7.96 22.50
C PHE A 873 13.02 -6.83 22.53
N GLU A 874 14.24 -7.18 22.17
CA GLU A 874 15.34 -6.25 21.91
C GLU A 874 16.18 -6.81 20.77
N SER A 875 16.37 -6.03 19.68
CA SER A 875 17.13 -6.50 18.51
C SER A 875 18.63 -6.48 18.76
N GLN A 876 19.36 -7.29 17.99
CA GLN A 876 20.82 -7.20 17.91
C GLN A 876 21.24 -5.96 17.14
N LEU A 877 22.42 -5.44 17.47
CA LEU A 877 23.04 -4.32 16.76
C LEU A 877 24.10 -4.83 15.79
N PRO A 878 24.34 -4.13 14.68
CA PRO A 878 25.43 -4.44 13.77
C PRO A 878 26.78 -4.15 14.45
N GLU A 879 27.82 -4.82 13.99
CA GLU A 879 29.20 -4.49 14.33
C GLU A 879 29.66 -3.26 13.53
N GLY A 880 30.56 -2.45 14.10
CA GLY A 880 31.14 -1.30 13.45
C GLY A 880 30.67 0.06 14.00
N GLU A 881 31.02 1.12 13.26
CA GLU A 881 30.63 2.49 13.61
C GLU A 881 29.17 2.79 13.18
N GLY A 882 28.55 3.75 13.81
CA GLY A 882 27.18 4.22 13.52
C GLY A 882 26.41 4.44 14.82
N TYR A 883 25.46 5.37 14.78
CA TYR A 883 24.61 5.67 15.94
C TYR A 883 23.42 4.70 15.99
N PHE A 884 23.72 3.39 16.02
CA PHE A 884 22.68 2.36 16.07
C PHE A 884 22.12 2.20 17.48
N VAL A 885 20.79 1.98 17.57
CA VAL A 885 20.07 1.65 18.80
C VAL A 885 19.17 0.44 18.55
N PRO A 886 18.97 -0.45 19.56
CA PRO A 886 18.14 -1.61 19.35
C PRO A 886 16.66 -1.26 19.22
N MET A 887 15.94 -1.95 18.33
CA MET A 887 14.49 -2.01 18.37
C MET A 887 14.08 -2.66 19.68
N THR A 888 13.31 -1.94 20.51
CA THR A 888 12.96 -2.40 21.85
C THR A 888 11.43 -2.36 22.07
N ILE A 889 10.86 -3.49 22.47
CA ILE A 889 9.44 -3.64 22.81
C ILE A 889 9.33 -3.95 24.30
N ILE A 890 8.59 -3.11 25.05
CA ILE A 890 8.48 -3.21 26.51
C ILE A 890 7.01 -3.38 26.89
N GLY A 891 6.70 -4.48 27.57
CA GLY A 891 5.36 -4.80 28.05
C GLY A 891 5.11 -4.44 29.52
N GLY A 892 3.86 -4.54 29.97
CA GLY A 892 3.47 -4.25 31.34
C GLY A 892 3.43 -2.75 31.69
N ILE A 893 3.39 -1.91 30.65
CA ILE A 893 3.40 -0.46 30.82
C ILE A 893 2.00 0.06 31.18
N ARG A 894 1.97 1.12 32.00
CA ARG A 894 0.76 1.83 32.44
C ARG A 894 0.83 3.32 32.10
N PRO A 895 -0.32 4.04 32.10
CA PRO A 895 -0.35 5.46 31.75
C PRO A 895 0.53 6.37 32.60
N GLU A 896 0.80 6.00 33.88
CA GLU A 896 1.65 6.77 34.78
C GLU A 896 3.14 6.63 34.53
N HIS A 897 3.59 5.60 33.83
CA HIS A 897 4.99 5.39 33.50
C HIS A 897 5.55 6.46 32.55
N ARG A 898 6.80 6.85 32.74
CA ARG A 898 7.43 7.92 31.94
C ARG A 898 7.53 7.53 30.47
N ILE A 899 7.87 6.27 30.16
CA ILE A 899 7.92 5.81 28.76
C ILE A 899 6.54 5.81 28.07
N ALA A 900 5.43 5.88 28.81
CA ALA A 900 4.09 6.03 28.27
C ALA A 900 3.68 7.51 28.06
N ARG A 901 4.40 8.46 28.65
CA ARG A 901 4.01 9.88 28.68
C ARG A 901 4.97 10.81 27.95
N GLU A 902 6.26 10.47 27.94
CA GLU A 902 7.33 11.30 27.39
C GLU A 902 7.69 10.85 25.97
N GLU A 903 7.99 11.81 25.09
CA GLU A 903 8.43 11.53 23.72
C GLU A 903 9.87 11.08 23.69
N ILE A 904 10.11 9.86 23.22
CA ILE A 904 11.46 9.26 23.13
C ILE A 904 12.14 9.65 21.82
N PHE A 905 11.42 9.62 20.72
CA PHE A 905 11.87 9.87 19.34
C PHE A 905 12.90 8.85 18.86
N GLY A 906 12.63 7.57 19.12
CA GLY A 906 13.50 6.43 18.82
C GLY A 906 12.72 5.12 18.75
N PRO A 907 13.37 3.99 18.42
CA PRO A 907 12.73 2.70 18.18
C PRO A 907 12.35 1.97 19.50
N VAL A 908 11.53 2.61 20.32
CA VAL A 908 11.05 2.09 21.62
C VAL A 908 9.53 2.09 21.64
N LEU A 909 8.95 0.90 21.81
CA LEU A 909 7.51 0.69 21.81
C LEU A 909 7.02 0.19 23.17
N ALA A 910 6.08 0.93 23.77
CA ALA A 910 5.42 0.58 25.03
C ALA A 910 4.12 -0.17 24.79
N ILE A 911 3.97 -1.35 25.38
CA ILE A 911 2.75 -2.18 25.27
C ILE A 911 1.96 -2.09 26.56
N MET A 912 0.68 -1.76 26.44
CA MET A 912 -0.28 -1.53 27.51
C MET A 912 -1.46 -2.50 27.35
N ARG A 913 -1.81 -3.24 28.39
CA ARG A 913 -2.90 -4.22 28.42
C ARG A 913 -4.12 -3.63 29.10
N VAL A 914 -5.29 -3.73 28.48
CA VAL A 914 -6.57 -3.19 28.96
C VAL A 914 -7.67 -4.24 28.91
N ASN A 915 -8.72 -4.02 29.73
CA ASN A 915 -9.83 -4.98 29.85
C ASN A 915 -10.89 -4.82 28.74
N ASP A 916 -11.12 -3.57 28.30
CA ASP A 916 -12.17 -3.23 27.36
C ASP A 916 -11.80 -1.99 26.50
N PHE A 917 -12.63 -1.73 25.49
CA PHE A 917 -12.42 -0.64 24.55
C PHE A 917 -12.55 0.76 25.17
N ASP A 918 -13.37 0.92 26.22
CA ASP A 918 -13.52 2.20 26.93
C ASP A 918 -12.26 2.56 27.70
N GLN A 919 -11.67 1.59 28.39
CA GLN A 919 -10.38 1.77 29.05
C GLN A 919 -9.28 2.05 28.01
N ALA A 920 -9.34 1.39 26.84
CA ALA A 920 -8.38 1.66 25.75
C ALA A 920 -8.44 3.13 25.29
N LEU A 921 -9.63 3.66 25.03
CA LEU A 921 -9.83 5.07 24.67
C LEU A 921 -9.38 6.03 25.78
N GLN A 922 -9.69 5.71 27.04
CA GLN A 922 -9.23 6.49 28.19
C GLN A 922 -7.70 6.56 28.25
N TRP A 923 -7.02 5.42 28.07
CA TRP A 923 -5.56 5.36 28.12
C TRP A 923 -4.91 5.98 26.88
N ALA A 924 -5.53 5.85 25.71
CA ALA A 924 -5.08 6.51 24.48
C ALA A 924 -5.04 8.04 24.64
N ASN A 925 -6.07 8.61 25.28
CA ASN A 925 -6.21 10.05 25.54
C ASN A 925 -5.45 10.55 26.81
N SER A 926 -4.67 9.71 27.51
CA SER A 926 -4.09 10.01 28.81
C SER A 926 -2.85 10.93 28.79
N THR A 927 -2.40 11.36 27.60
CA THR A 927 -1.24 12.25 27.47
C THR A 927 -1.64 13.67 27.08
N ARG A 928 -0.73 14.62 27.28
CA ARG A 928 -0.92 16.01 26.84
C ARG A 928 -0.81 16.19 25.31
N PHE A 929 -0.35 15.17 24.60
CA PHE A 929 -0.19 15.17 23.15
C PHE A 929 -1.46 14.73 22.43
N ALA A 930 -1.72 15.29 21.27
CA ALA A 930 -2.87 14.95 20.44
C ALA A 930 -2.51 15.08 18.94
N LEU A 931 -1.51 14.30 18.48
CA LEU A 931 -1.04 14.36 17.08
C LEU A 931 -1.69 13.27 16.23
N THR A 932 -1.28 12.02 16.40
CA THR A 932 -1.85 10.89 15.65
C THR A 932 -2.35 9.80 16.58
N GLY A 933 -3.31 9.01 16.09
CA GLY A 933 -3.81 7.83 16.77
C GLY A 933 -4.36 6.82 15.78
N GLY A 934 -4.43 5.56 16.18
CA GLY A 934 -4.94 4.49 15.35
C GLY A 934 -5.82 3.51 16.11
N VAL A 935 -6.70 2.83 15.39
CA VAL A 935 -7.54 1.74 15.92
C VAL A 935 -7.59 0.63 14.88
N PHE A 936 -7.27 -0.57 15.30
CA PHE A 936 -7.57 -1.79 14.57
C PHE A 936 -8.78 -2.45 15.22
N SER A 937 -9.89 -2.44 14.54
CA SER A 937 -11.17 -3.03 14.95
C SER A 937 -12.01 -3.31 13.73
N ARG A 938 -12.84 -4.31 13.81
CA ARG A 938 -13.86 -4.64 12.82
C ARG A 938 -15.29 -4.39 13.32
N SER A 939 -15.44 -3.96 14.61
CA SER A 939 -16.71 -3.52 15.18
C SER A 939 -17.10 -2.14 14.62
N PRO A 940 -18.21 -2.01 13.88
CA PRO A 940 -18.76 -0.72 13.45
C PRO A 940 -19.03 0.24 14.62
N GLU A 941 -19.45 -0.29 15.78
CA GLU A 941 -19.75 0.48 16.98
C GLU A 941 -18.47 1.08 17.61
N HIS A 942 -17.42 0.25 17.80
CA HIS A 942 -16.14 0.71 18.32
C HIS A 942 -15.47 1.71 17.38
N LEU A 943 -15.51 1.51 16.07
CA LEU A 943 -15.00 2.48 15.10
C LEU A 943 -15.76 3.80 15.12
N ALA A 944 -17.10 3.78 15.28
CA ALA A 944 -17.90 4.98 15.42
C ALA A 944 -17.61 5.70 16.76
N LYS A 945 -17.39 4.97 17.85
CA LYS A 945 -17.01 5.50 19.15
C LYS A 945 -15.63 6.15 19.10
N ALA A 946 -14.64 5.48 18.48
CA ALA A 946 -13.29 6.04 18.30
C ALA A 946 -13.30 7.37 17.55
N ARG A 947 -14.10 7.51 16.47
CA ARG A 947 -14.26 8.79 15.74
C ARG A 947 -14.74 9.95 16.64
N ARG A 948 -15.57 9.67 17.63
CA ARG A 948 -16.09 10.70 18.55
C ARG A 948 -15.18 10.99 19.73
N GLU A 949 -14.49 9.95 20.25
CA GLU A 949 -13.88 10.01 21.58
C GLU A 949 -12.36 9.95 21.58
N PHE A 950 -11.71 9.43 20.52
CA PHE A 950 -10.26 9.45 20.42
C PHE A 950 -9.78 10.83 19.93
N ARG A 951 -9.27 11.66 20.86
CA ARG A 951 -8.94 13.08 20.68
C ARG A 951 -7.53 13.28 20.12
N VAL A 952 -7.37 13.11 18.81
CA VAL A 952 -6.11 13.34 18.10
C VAL A 952 -6.34 14.15 16.82
N GLY A 953 -5.30 14.82 16.35
CA GLY A 953 -5.35 15.59 15.12
C GLY A 953 -5.61 14.71 13.89
N ASN A 954 -4.96 13.56 13.79
CA ASN A 954 -5.16 12.60 12.72
C ASN A 954 -5.49 11.21 13.28
N LEU A 955 -6.72 10.74 13.10
CA LEU A 955 -7.18 9.42 13.49
C LEU A 955 -7.19 8.49 12.29
N TYR A 956 -6.54 7.34 12.41
CA TYR A 956 -6.44 6.31 11.39
C TYR A 956 -7.15 5.02 11.83
N LEU A 957 -7.95 4.45 10.96
CA LEU A 957 -8.71 3.23 11.25
C LEU A 957 -8.25 2.11 10.30
N ASN A 958 -7.83 0.98 10.87
CA ASN A 958 -7.36 -0.21 10.16
C ASN A 958 -6.23 0.10 9.16
N ARG A 959 -5.27 0.92 9.57
CA ARG A 959 -4.04 1.23 8.80
C ARG A 959 -2.95 1.81 9.70
N ASN A 960 -1.74 1.94 9.16
CA ASN A 960 -0.65 2.65 9.83
C ASN A 960 -0.98 4.11 10.10
N ILE A 961 -0.39 4.68 11.18
CA ILE A 961 -0.61 6.07 11.62
C ILE A 961 0.45 7.05 11.13
N THR A 962 1.40 6.59 10.31
CA THR A 962 2.47 7.37 9.68
C THR A 962 2.24 7.49 8.18
N GLY A 963 2.95 8.40 7.49
CA GLY A 963 2.87 8.59 6.05
C GLY A 963 1.58 9.31 5.62
N ALA A 964 1.26 10.42 6.27
CA ALA A 964 0.23 11.35 5.82
C ALA A 964 0.60 11.93 4.44
N LEU A 965 -0.38 12.11 3.58
CA LEU A 965 -0.20 12.67 2.24
C LEU A 965 -0.92 14.01 2.13
N VAL A 966 -0.28 14.96 1.47
CA VAL A 966 -0.85 16.29 1.16
C VAL A 966 -2.22 16.13 0.52
N GLU A 967 -3.19 16.95 0.89
CA GLU A 967 -4.61 16.93 0.52
C GLU A 967 -5.39 15.72 1.07
N ARG A 968 -4.80 14.51 1.05
CA ARG A 968 -5.51 13.27 1.47
C ARG A 968 -5.63 13.12 2.98
N GLN A 969 -4.56 13.46 3.73
CA GLN A 969 -4.52 13.45 5.18
C GLN A 969 -3.77 14.68 5.69
N PRO A 970 -4.34 15.91 5.59
CA PRO A 970 -3.69 17.10 6.10
C PRO A 970 -3.21 16.91 7.54
N PHE A 971 -1.93 17.23 7.80
CA PHE A 971 -1.25 16.81 9.01
C PHE A 971 -1.07 17.94 10.01
N GLY A 972 -1.35 17.67 11.27
CA GLY A 972 -1.13 18.59 12.37
C GLY A 972 -1.87 18.18 13.61
N GLY A 973 -1.33 18.59 14.77
CA GLY A 973 -1.80 18.21 16.11
C GLY A 973 -2.55 19.32 16.84
N ALA A 974 -3.21 18.93 17.93
CA ALA A 974 -3.81 19.81 18.93
C ALA A 974 -3.14 19.57 20.30
N GLY A 975 -3.58 20.27 21.34
CA GLY A 975 -2.97 20.18 22.66
C GLY A 975 -1.51 20.62 22.62
N MET A 976 -0.60 19.83 23.21
CA MET A 976 0.83 20.11 23.18
C MET A 976 1.55 19.60 21.92
N SER A 977 0.80 19.08 20.95
CA SER A 977 1.38 18.67 19.66
C SER A 977 1.36 19.78 18.61
N GLY A 978 0.63 20.86 18.81
CA GLY A 978 0.58 21.95 17.82
C GLY A 978 -0.60 22.91 18.02
N GLY A 979 -0.63 23.94 17.18
CA GLY A 979 -1.66 24.98 17.18
C GLY A 979 -3.00 24.61 16.53
N GLY A 980 -3.19 23.35 16.12
CA GLY A 980 -4.39 22.91 15.40
C GLY A 980 -4.35 23.20 13.89
N THR A 981 -3.22 23.63 13.34
CA THR A 981 -3.01 23.83 11.90
C THR A 981 -2.92 22.50 11.18
N LYS A 982 -3.24 22.49 9.87
CA LYS A 982 -3.22 21.29 9.05
C LYS A 982 -2.34 21.50 7.80
N ALA A 983 -1.03 21.21 7.93
CA ALA A 983 -0.11 21.26 6.79
C ALA A 983 -0.62 20.36 5.65
N GLY A 984 -0.53 20.83 4.41
CA GLY A 984 -1.10 20.15 3.25
C GLY A 984 -2.63 20.16 3.18
N GLY A 985 -3.29 21.02 3.98
CA GLY A 985 -4.73 21.21 3.96
C GLY A 985 -5.16 22.52 3.33
N PRO A 986 -6.46 22.68 3.04
CA PRO A 986 -7.01 23.83 2.31
C PRO A 986 -6.91 25.15 3.08
N ASP A 987 -6.76 25.10 4.41
CA ASP A 987 -6.73 26.27 5.28
C ASP A 987 -5.31 26.65 5.73
N TYR A 988 -4.28 25.83 5.38
CA TYR A 988 -2.93 26.05 5.90
C TYR A 988 -2.34 27.41 5.50
N LEU A 989 -2.53 27.83 4.25
CA LEU A 989 -2.00 29.10 3.76
C LEU A 989 -2.61 30.32 4.48
N LEU A 990 -3.81 30.21 5.05
CA LEU A 990 -4.45 31.28 5.83
C LEU A 990 -3.67 31.66 7.09
N HIS A 991 -2.84 30.76 7.60
CA HIS A 991 -1.95 31.07 8.75
C HIS A 991 -0.79 32.00 8.36
N PHE A 992 -0.49 32.14 7.08
CA PHE A 992 0.62 32.94 6.51
C PHE A 992 0.17 34.31 5.98
N MET A 993 -1.13 34.63 6.03
CA MET A 993 -1.74 35.85 5.52
C MET A 993 -2.67 36.48 6.55
N ASP A 994 -2.96 37.76 6.35
CA ASP A 994 -4.03 38.47 7.05
C ASP A 994 -5.17 38.79 6.09
N PRO A 995 -6.44 38.67 6.54
CA PRO A 995 -7.58 39.09 5.74
C PRO A 995 -7.69 40.60 5.72
N ARG A 996 -8.08 41.14 4.58
CA ARG A 996 -8.36 42.56 4.40
C ARG A 996 -9.69 42.77 3.68
N VAL A 997 -10.40 43.83 4.08
CA VAL A 997 -11.64 44.23 3.45
C VAL A 997 -11.46 45.60 2.81
N THR A 998 -11.97 45.80 1.59
CA THR A 998 -12.13 47.09 0.96
C THR A 998 -13.60 47.31 0.65
N THR A 999 -14.11 48.50 0.97
CA THR A 999 -15.45 48.94 0.61
C THR A 999 -15.35 50.21 -0.20
N GLU A 1000 -15.84 50.15 -1.43
CA GLU A 1000 -15.92 51.33 -2.31
C GLU A 1000 -17.38 51.79 -2.37
N ASN A 1001 -17.60 53.08 -2.12
CA ASN A 1001 -18.88 53.72 -2.41
C ASN A 1001 -18.98 54.01 -3.92
N THR A 1002 -19.84 53.29 -4.61
CA THR A 1002 -20.02 53.43 -6.05
C THR A 1002 -21.06 54.48 -6.43
N MET A 1003 -21.76 55.06 -5.43
CA MET A 1003 -22.71 56.16 -5.69
C MET A 1003 -21.98 57.42 -6.16
N ARG A 1004 -22.47 58.08 -7.22
CA ARG A 1004 -21.94 59.31 -7.79
C ARG A 1004 -23.08 60.29 -8.12
N ARG A 1005 -23.25 61.36 -7.37
CA ARG A 1005 -24.21 62.41 -7.63
C ARG A 1005 -25.66 61.93 -7.88
N GLY A 1006 -26.13 60.98 -7.06
CA GLY A 1006 -27.48 60.40 -7.18
C GLY A 1006 -27.59 59.24 -8.19
N PHE A 1007 -26.48 58.78 -8.78
CA PHE A 1007 -26.44 57.58 -9.61
C PHE A 1007 -25.71 56.46 -8.90
N ALA A 1008 -26.34 55.28 -8.74
CA ALA A 1008 -25.75 54.06 -8.23
C ALA A 1008 -25.85 53.01 -9.33
N PRO A 1009 -24.75 52.66 -10.01
CA PRO A 1009 -24.76 51.55 -10.94
C PRO A 1009 -25.05 50.24 -10.21
N VAL A 1010 -26.01 49.48 -10.73
CA VAL A 1010 -26.36 48.15 -10.20
C VAL A 1010 -25.70 47.11 -11.11
N GLU A 1011 -25.02 46.18 -10.55
CA GLU A 1011 -24.44 45.07 -11.32
C GLU A 1011 -25.52 44.06 -11.68
N ALA A 1012 -25.35 43.37 -12.83
CA ALA A 1012 -26.34 42.42 -13.37
C ALA A 1012 -26.65 41.23 -12.48
N ASP A 1013 -25.81 40.95 -11.47
CA ASP A 1013 -25.96 39.83 -10.53
C ASP A 1013 -26.62 40.24 -9.19
N ASP A 1014 -27.13 41.44 -9.06
CA ASP A 1014 -27.83 41.88 -7.85
C ASP A 1014 -29.29 41.37 -7.86
N ASP A 1015 -29.57 40.25 -7.19
CA ASP A 1015 -30.87 39.54 -7.13
C ASP A 1015 -32.07 40.36 -6.55
N TRP A 1016 -31.85 41.62 -6.18
CA TRP A 1016 -32.89 42.45 -5.56
C TRP A 1016 -33.56 43.46 -6.54
N VAL A 1017 -33.14 43.40 -7.79
CA VAL A 1017 -33.77 44.16 -8.88
C VAL A 1017 -34.88 43.31 -9.48
N GLU A 1018 -36.00 43.12 -8.77
CA GLU A 1018 -37.30 42.77 -9.32
C GLU A 1018 -38.28 43.96 -9.21
#